data_6efd38c51d601497508fffddce097200
#
_entry.id   6efd38c51d601497508fffddce097200
#
_cell.length_a   1.000
_cell.length_b   1.000
_cell.length_c   1.000
_cell.angle_alpha   90.00
_cell.angle_beta   90.00
_cell.angle_gamma   90.00
#
_symmetry.space_group_name_H-M   'P 1'
#
loop_
_entity.id
_entity.type
_entity.pdbx_description
1 polymer ?
#
loop_
_entity_poly.entity_id
_entity_poly.type
_entity_poly.pdbx_seq_one_letter_code
_entity_poly.pdbx_strand_id
1 'polypeptide(L)'
;MSTSQRIRRSLAGLALAAGALVPLASLDASAQPEAVPPTGMICSTGTVAGTTRTFDLVASAGTIDTPDGNSVFTWSYSPAGGHFQSPGPVLCATQGQTVVVNLHNNLPEATSIVFPGQDATVAASGGSPGLLTTEAAPGGDVSYSFTVGQPGTYLYESGSDIAKQIEMGLAGALIVRPTLGDDYAYGDASTQFAPAREYLLLLSDIDSDLHHAVEVGGTYDLNALRNRYFAINGREFPDTIQDNGSALLPNQPYGALVRLQPNTAADNRPALIRMINVGAVNHPFHPHGNHTKQIAQDGRLVASTEHFGETIGSGQTEDFLLRWDDADNWSPTTNPLPVAQPNYRNLFFKDGNTWYSGSPYLGYKGTLPVGTTSQNACGEWYFPLHSHALNEFTNYDQGFGGMGTLLRVDPAGGCFGSPTTSSLLGGTLKSGSAASLGQSDDVYYQINPKTTTRPSATTAGQTSITVASAAGFPTTGSYFVRIDNEVLQVTGGQGTTTWTVARGQLGTAGASHASGATITALATDWYGGFGGVPAGSTNLKVIYEGRNCGVTTGTTCPAITTNLPQQTVKICNWSLGCSTATSPGWTTVPGLPTQPQAVGSADVSSTWTVPGSPSAYIGTGSYAGQIRVLVHTQRYTAPAPATFATWGDLMKIVYDAP
;
A
#
# COMPACT_ATOMS: atom_id res chain seq x y z
N MET A 1 -38.08 1.27 26.86
CA MET A 1 -39.33 1.17 26.09
C MET A 1 -38.94 1.21 24.61
N SER A 2 -38.86 0.11 24.09
CA SER A 2 -39.36 -0.58 22.92
C SER A 2 -40.00 0.32 21.85
N THR A 3 -39.50 0.28 20.62
CA THR A 3 -40.29 -0.19 19.46
C THR A 3 -39.42 -0.32 18.21
N SER A 4 -39.35 -1.54 17.75
CA SER A 4 -38.86 -1.97 16.43
C SER A 4 -39.88 -1.64 15.32
N GLN A 5 -39.40 -1.20 14.15
CA GLN A 5 -40.21 -1.31 12.92
C GLN A 5 -39.47 -2.07 11.83
N ARG A 6 -40.07 -3.19 11.47
CA ARG A 6 -39.74 -4.02 10.30
C ARG A 6 -40.40 -3.41 9.06
N ILE A 7 -39.66 -3.29 7.97
CA ILE A 7 -40.22 -3.00 6.64
C ILE A 7 -40.15 -4.27 5.79
N ARG A 8 -41.34 -4.70 5.33
CA ARG A 8 -41.56 -5.84 4.45
C ARG A 8 -41.19 -5.47 3.00
N ARG A 9 -40.53 -6.39 2.32
CA ARG A 9 -40.39 -6.37 0.86
C ARG A 9 -41.63 -6.95 0.20
N SER A 10 -42.19 -6.26 -0.80
CA SER A 10 -43.18 -6.78 -1.73
C SER A 10 -42.54 -7.07 -3.09
N LEU A 11 -42.71 -8.27 -3.57
CA LEU A 11 -42.43 -8.68 -4.95
C LEU A 11 -43.63 -8.34 -5.86
N ALA A 12 -43.37 -7.81 -7.04
CA ALA A 12 -44.28 -7.80 -8.19
C ALA A 12 -43.39 -7.78 -9.46
N GLY A 13 -43.37 -8.75 -10.27
CA GLY A 13 -44.30 -9.12 -11.30
C GLY A 13 -43.73 -8.72 -12.65
N LEU A 14 -43.14 -9.70 -13.42
CA LEU A 14 -42.70 -9.58 -14.81
C LEU A 14 -43.92 -9.26 -15.73
N ALA A 15 -43.72 -8.33 -16.69
CA ALA A 15 -44.50 -8.29 -17.93
C ALA A 15 -43.54 -8.10 -19.11
N LEU A 16 -43.51 -9.06 -20.01
CA LEU A 16 -42.86 -8.94 -21.33
C LEU A 16 -43.68 -8.00 -22.22
N ALA A 17 -43.01 -7.09 -22.90
CA ALA A 17 -43.53 -6.44 -24.09
C ALA A 17 -42.43 -6.42 -25.17
N ALA A 18 -42.77 -6.92 -26.33
CA ALA A 18 -41.93 -7.04 -27.51
C ALA A 18 -41.88 -5.76 -28.31
N GLY A 19 -40.72 -5.47 -28.90
CA GLY A 19 -40.61 -4.87 -30.21
C GLY A 19 -40.42 -3.36 -30.31
N ALA A 20 -39.19 -2.93 -30.56
CA ALA A 20 -38.84 -1.96 -31.60
C ALA A 20 -37.31 -1.93 -31.76
N LEU A 21 -36.83 -2.32 -32.94
CA LEU A 21 -35.42 -2.12 -33.36
C LEU A 21 -35.18 -0.62 -33.58
N VAL A 22 -34.40 0.00 -32.72
CA VAL A 22 -33.80 1.30 -32.92
C VAL A 22 -32.38 1.09 -33.44
N PRO A 23 -31.89 1.77 -34.47
CA PRO A 23 -30.54 1.60 -34.98
C PRO A 23 -29.53 2.04 -33.91
N LEU A 24 -28.57 1.18 -33.61
CA LEU A 24 -27.41 1.48 -32.78
C LEU A 24 -26.63 2.62 -33.41
N ALA A 25 -26.73 3.79 -32.83
CA ALA A 25 -25.74 4.85 -33.03
C ALA A 25 -24.39 4.29 -32.51
N SER A 26 -23.35 4.46 -33.29
CA SER A 26 -21.99 4.19 -32.91
C SER A 26 -21.69 4.86 -31.56
N LEU A 27 -21.54 4.05 -30.51
CA LEU A 27 -20.97 4.53 -29.26
C LEU A 27 -19.51 4.88 -29.57
N ASP A 28 -19.20 6.16 -29.46
CA ASP A 28 -17.82 6.62 -29.42
C ASP A 28 -17.06 5.78 -28.40
N ALA A 29 -15.91 5.27 -28.83
CA ALA A 29 -15.00 4.57 -27.96
C ALA A 29 -14.62 5.54 -26.82
N SER A 30 -15.27 5.38 -25.67
CA SER A 30 -14.84 6.06 -24.45
C SER A 30 -13.38 5.69 -24.25
N ALA A 31 -12.50 6.69 -24.26
CA ALA A 31 -11.09 6.51 -23.92
C ALA A 31 -11.03 5.72 -22.62
N GLN A 32 -10.33 4.58 -22.64
CA GLN A 32 -10.07 3.85 -21.40
C GLN A 32 -9.30 4.79 -20.48
N PRO A 33 -9.60 4.81 -19.18
CA PRO A 33 -8.81 5.59 -18.24
C PRO A 33 -7.35 5.16 -18.41
N GLU A 34 -6.46 6.13 -18.62
CA GLU A 34 -5.03 5.87 -18.71
C GLU A 34 -4.58 5.17 -17.43
N ALA A 35 -3.84 4.08 -17.58
CA ALA A 35 -3.39 3.31 -16.42
C ALA A 35 -2.53 4.19 -15.52
N VAL A 36 -2.91 4.32 -14.25
CA VAL A 36 -2.18 5.11 -13.25
C VAL A 36 -0.75 4.55 -13.14
N PRO A 37 0.30 5.36 -13.36
CA PRO A 37 1.66 4.88 -13.22
C PRO A 37 1.92 4.45 -11.76
N PRO A 38 2.61 3.34 -11.50
CA PRO A 38 2.82 2.82 -10.15
C PRO A 38 3.64 3.78 -9.27
N THR A 39 4.53 4.56 -9.86
CA THR A 39 5.34 5.56 -9.16
C THR A 39 5.43 6.85 -9.96
N GLY A 40 5.78 7.93 -9.31
CA GLY A 40 5.92 9.24 -9.92
C GLY A 40 4.68 10.13 -9.75
N MET A 41 4.79 11.35 -10.18
CA MET A 41 3.75 12.34 -10.07
C MET A 41 2.58 12.03 -11.02
N ILE A 42 1.36 12.10 -10.49
CA ILE A 42 0.13 11.95 -11.26
C ILE A 42 -0.51 13.33 -11.44
N CYS A 43 -0.58 13.78 -12.66
CA CYS A 43 -1.28 15.02 -13.02
C CYS A 43 -2.78 14.81 -13.20
N SER A 44 -3.59 15.63 -12.55
CA SER A 44 -4.94 15.90 -13.01
C SER A 44 -4.86 16.85 -14.19
N THR A 45 -5.35 16.44 -15.35
CA THR A 45 -5.29 17.25 -16.57
C THR A 45 -6.54 18.09 -16.80
N GLY A 46 -7.58 17.90 -16.00
CA GLY A 46 -8.84 18.65 -16.13
C GLY A 46 -9.47 18.54 -17.52
N THR A 47 -10.40 19.43 -17.81
CA THR A 47 -11.04 19.58 -19.14
C THR A 47 -10.41 20.74 -19.89
N VAL A 48 -10.03 20.52 -21.15
CA VAL A 48 -9.39 21.55 -22.00
C VAL A 48 -10.33 22.03 -23.09
N ALA A 49 -10.53 23.35 -23.17
CA ALA A 49 -11.29 24.02 -24.23
C ALA A 49 -10.47 25.21 -24.74
N GLY A 50 -9.87 25.07 -25.92
CA GLY A 50 -8.95 26.08 -26.45
C GLY A 50 -7.74 26.24 -25.53
N THR A 51 -7.51 27.45 -25.02
CA THR A 51 -6.44 27.76 -24.06
C THR A 51 -6.91 27.69 -22.62
N THR A 52 -8.16 27.34 -22.36
CA THR A 52 -8.71 27.22 -21.01
C THR A 52 -8.66 25.79 -20.53
N ARG A 53 -8.17 25.60 -19.30
CA ARG A 53 -8.12 24.33 -18.58
C ARG A 53 -8.95 24.44 -17.32
N THR A 54 -9.97 23.59 -17.20
CA THR A 54 -10.93 23.62 -16.09
C THR A 54 -10.74 22.41 -15.20
N PHE A 55 -10.72 22.64 -13.91
CA PHE A 55 -10.72 21.64 -12.85
C PHE A 55 -11.98 21.81 -12.00
N ASP A 56 -12.69 20.72 -11.78
CA ASP A 56 -13.87 20.70 -10.92
C ASP A 56 -13.51 19.98 -9.63
N LEU A 57 -13.55 20.66 -8.49
CA LEU A 57 -13.16 20.20 -7.18
C LEU A 57 -14.31 20.24 -6.18
N VAL A 58 -14.27 19.34 -5.20
CA VAL A 58 -15.18 19.30 -4.06
C VAL A 58 -14.37 19.35 -2.79
N ALA A 59 -14.62 20.32 -1.93
CA ALA A 59 -14.12 20.30 -0.55
C ALA A 59 -15.03 19.41 0.30
N SER A 60 -14.49 18.39 0.90
CA SER A 60 -15.27 17.42 1.69
C SER A 60 -14.45 16.82 2.84
N ALA A 61 -15.17 16.19 3.78
CA ALA A 61 -14.57 15.44 4.87
C ALA A 61 -14.43 13.96 4.50
N GLY A 62 -13.42 13.32 5.07
CA GLY A 62 -13.16 11.88 4.96
C GLY A 62 -12.17 11.43 6.01
N THR A 63 -11.52 10.30 5.78
CA THR A 63 -10.48 9.76 6.66
C THR A 63 -9.26 9.34 5.86
N ILE A 64 -8.10 9.45 6.47
CA ILE A 64 -6.85 8.82 6.01
C ILE A 64 -6.47 7.74 7.01
N ASP A 65 -5.81 6.70 6.51
CA ASP A 65 -5.31 5.60 7.33
C ASP A 65 -3.80 5.78 7.57
N THR A 66 -3.37 5.49 8.80
CA THR A 66 -1.98 5.63 9.23
C THR A 66 -1.37 4.26 9.52
N PRO A 67 -0.03 4.07 9.34
CA PRO A 67 0.60 2.76 9.46
C PRO A 67 0.54 2.13 10.85
N ASP A 68 0.31 2.91 11.89
CA ASP A 68 0.08 2.44 13.26
C ASP A 68 -1.33 1.83 13.48
N GLY A 69 -2.16 1.86 12.43
CA GLY A 69 -3.50 1.26 12.42
C GLY A 69 -4.61 2.20 12.84
N ASN A 70 -4.33 3.48 12.98
CA ASN A 70 -5.33 4.51 13.22
C ASN A 70 -5.96 5.03 11.92
N SER A 71 -7.09 5.71 12.03
CA SER A 71 -7.70 6.51 10.98
C SER A 71 -7.89 7.92 11.50
N VAL A 72 -7.43 8.91 10.72
CA VAL A 72 -7.54 10.32 11.09
C VAL A 72 -8.61 10.98 10.24
N PHE A 73 -9.59 11.61 10.88
CA PHE A 73 -10.58 12.44 10.20
C PHE A 73 -9.89 13.64 9.57
N THR A 74 -10.17 13.95 8.32
CA THR A 74 -9.49 15.03 7.60
C THR A 74 -10.43 15.69 6.59
N TRP A 75 -10.12 16.91 6.17
CA TRP A 75 -10.73 17.57 5.05
C TRP A 75 -9.81 17.54 3.85
N SER A 76 -10.36 17.58 2.66
CA SER A 76 -9.54 17.71 1.46
C SER A 76 -10.35 18.21 0.27
N TYR A 77 -9.63 18.64 -0.76
CA TYR A 77 -10.19 18.83 -2.08
C TYR A 77 -10.11 17.51 -2.85
N SER A 78 -11.19 17.12 -3.48
CA SER A 78 -11.25 15.92 -4.32
C SER A 78 -11.76 16.26 -5.71
N PRO A 79 -11.45 15.51 -6.77
CA PRO A 79 -12.06 15.71 -8.07
C PRO A 79 -13.58 15.53 -8.00
N ALA A 80 -14.34 16.41 -8.63
CA ALA A 80 -15.80 16.28 -8.66
C ALA A 80 -16.22 14.97 -9.32
N GLY A 81 -17.18 14.28 -8.69
CA GLY A 81 -17.63 12.95 -9.12
C GLY A 81 -16.67 11.80 -8.80
N GLY A 82 -15.50 12.08 -8.21
CA GLY A 82 -14.55 11.11 -7.70
C GLY A 82 -14.83 10.69 -6.26
N HIS A 83 -13.95 9.83 -5.73
CA HIS A 83 -13.91 9.50 -4.31
C HIS A 83 -13.15 10.58 -3.53
N PHE A 84 -13.41 10.66 -2.22
CA PHE A 84 -12.57 11.45 -1.32
C PHE A 84 -11.11 11.06 -1.47
N GLN A 85 -10.22 12.05 -1.50
CA GLN A 85 -8.77 11.84 -1.49
C GLN A 85 -8.06 12.90 -0.67
N SER A 86 -6.95 12.55 -0.05
CA SER A 86 -6.01 13.47 0.59
C SER A 86 -4.58 13.06 0.23
N PRO A 87 -3.72 14.02 -0.18
CA PRO A 87 -3.99 15.44 -0.40
C PRO A 87 -4.87 15.70 -1.64
N GLY A 88 -5.18 16.96 -1.87
CA GLY A 88 -5.87 17.41 -3.07
C GLY A 88 -5.17 17.00 -4.37
N PRO A 89 -5.90 16.91 -5.51
CA PRO A 89 -5.31 16.47 -6.78
C PRO A 89 -4.21 17.42 -7.25
N VAL A 90 -3.18 16.85 -7.91
CA VAL A 90 -2.11 17.63 -8.54
C VAL A 90 -2.65 18.28 -9.82
N LEU A 91 -2.91 19.57 -9.80
CA LEU A 91 -3.41 20.33 -10.93
C LEU A 91 -2.26 20.64 -11.89
N CYS A 92 -2.30 20.16 -13.11
CA CYS A 92 -1.25 20.43 -14.10
C CYS A 92 -1.79 21.29 -15.25
N ALA A 93 -1.11 22.42 -15.51
CA ALA A 93 -1.41 23.32 -16.60
C ALA A 93 -0.14 23.70 -17.37
N THR A 94 -0.27 24.21 -18.58
CA THR A 94 0.85 24.69 -19.38
C THR A 94 0.90 26.22 -19.35
N GLN A 95 2.09 26.76 -19.27
CA GLN A 95 2.35 28.19 -19.30
C GLN A 95 1.52 28.91 -20.39
N GLY A 96 0.85 30.00 -20.01
CA GLY A 96 -0.04 30.78 -20.88
C GLY A 96 -1.48 30.27 -20.97
N GLN A 97 -1.80 29.13 -20.39
CA GLN A 97 -3.20 28.68 -20.28
C GLN A 97 -3.97 29.51 -19.24
N THR A 98 -5.26 29.69 -19.50
CA THR A 98 -6.20 30.14 -18.47
C THR A 98 -6.65 28.93 -17.67
N VAL A 99 -6.40 28.94 -16.36
CA VAL A 99 -6.87 27.93 -15.43
C VAL A 99 -8.18 28.40 -14.82
N VAL A 100 -9.18 27.52 -14.82
CA VAL A 100 -10.44 27.69 -14.11
C VAL A 100 -10.56 26.57 -13.07
N VAL A 101 -10.81 26.94 -11.82
CA VAL A 101 -11.03 25.97 -10.74
C VAL A 101 -12.43 26.23 -10.18
N ASN A 102 -13.34 25.29 -10.39
CA ASN A 102 -14.68 25.30 -9.82
C ASN A 102 -14.63 24.52 -8.51
N LEU A 103 -15.01 25.14 -7.41
CA LEU A 103 -15.08 24.55 -6.09
C LEU A 103 -16.52 24.43 -5.65
N HIS A 104 -16.93 23.20 -5.31
CA HIS A 104 -18.16 22.92 -4.56
C HIS A 104 -17.81 22.60 -3.10
N ASN A 105 -18.51 23.21 -2.16
CA ASN A 105 -18.22 23.07 -0.74
C ASN A 105 -19.21 22.15 -0.03
N ASN A 106 -18.79 20.94 0.31
CA ASN A 106 -19.53 19.98 1.14
C ASN A 106 -19.16 20.02 2.63
N LEU A 107 -18.29 20.96 3.03
CA LEU A 107 -17.91 21.14 4.44
C LEU A 107 -19.01 21.90 5.22
N PRO A 108 -19.03 21.78 6.58
CA PRO A 108 -20.01 22.46 7.40
C PRO A 108 -19.76 23.96 7.58
N GLU A 109 -18.68 24.50 7.03
CA GLU A 109 -18.29 25.91 7.10
C GLU A 109 -17.84 26.44 5.75
N ALA A 110 -17.75 27.76 5.61
CA ALA A 110 -17.27 28.38 4.38
C ALA A 110 -15.82 28.02 4.10
N THR A 111 -15.50 27.78 2.82
CA THR A 111 -14.13 27.49 2.36
C THR A 111 -13.85 28.12 1.01
N SER A 112 -12.57 28.24 0.67
CA SER A 112 -12.11 28.86 -0.56
C SER A 112 -10.78 28.24 -1.00
N ILE A 113 -10.27 28.65 -2.17
CA ILE A 113 -8.93 28.30 -2.64
C ILE A 113 -8.16 29.57 -3.00
N VAL A 114 -6.94 29.67 -2.48
CA VAL A 114 -5.93 30.61 -2.93
C VAL A 114 -4.82 29.88 -3.69
N PHE A 115 -4.14 30.62 -4.57
CA PHE A 115 -3.07 30.09 -5.43
C PHE A 115 -1.79 30.92 -5.23
N PRO A 116 -1.04 30.68 -4.14
CA PRO A 116 0.18 31.42 -3.87
C PRO A 116 1.22 31.32 -5.01
N GLY A 117 1.98 32.37 -5.22
CA GLY A 117 3.02 32.42 -6.25
C GLY A 117 2.53 32.67 -7.68
N GLN A 118 1.22 32.79 -7.92
CA GLN A 118 0.70 33.20 -9.23
C GLN A 118 0.75 34.72 -9.36
N ASP A 119 1.42 35.20 -10.42
CA ASP A 119 1.59 36.64 -10.68
C ASP A 119 0.30 37.31 -11.20
N ALA A 120 -0.63 36.53 -11.72
CA ALA A 120 -1.89 37.01 -12.27
C ALA A 120 -2.96 37.22 -11.19
N THR A 121 -3.77 38.24 -11.37
CA THR A 121 -4.95 38.42 -10.52
C THR A 121 -5.91 37.24 -10.70
N VAL A 122 -6.25 36.59 -9.62
CA VAL A 122 -7.27 35.52 -9.59
C VAL A 122 -8.65 36.18 -9.54
N ALA A 123 -9.40 36.04 -10.63
CA ALA A 123 -10.80 36.47 -10.66
C ALA A 123 -11.67 35.39 -10.04
N ALA A 124 -12.63 35.75 -9.19
CA ALA A 124 -13.60 34.84 -8.61
C ALA A 124 -15.03 35.21 -9.01
N SER A 125 -15.89 34.21 -9.19
CA SER A 125 -17.31 34.35 -9.46
C SER A 125 -18.14 33.34 -8.67
N GLY A 126 -19.35 33.73 -8.30
CA GLY A 126 -20.14 32.99 -7.30
C GLY A 126 -19.66 33.28 -5.87
N GLY A 127 -20.19 32.56 -4.90
CA GLY A 127 -19.77 32.68 -3.51
C GLY A 127 -20.00 34.04 -2.84
N SER A 128 -19.26 34.29 -1.76
CA SER A 128 -19.31 35.53 -0.98
C SER A 128 -17.88 36.01 -0.63
N PRO A 129 -17.66 37.31 -0.41
CA PRO A 129 -16.35 37.81 0.03
C PRO A 129 -15.91 37.13 1.33
N GLY A 130 -14.70 36.58 1.33
CA GLY A 130 -14.07 35.95 2.51
C GLY A 130 -12.82 36.69 2.96
N LEU A 131 -11.97 35.97 3.73
CA LEU A 131 -10.78 36.56 4.34
C LEU A 131 -9.72 36.94 3.27
N LEU A 132 -9.29 36.01 2.46
CA LEU A 132 -8.25 36.23 1.44
C LEU A 132 -8.81 36.25 0.01
N THR A 133 -9.94 35.61 -0.21
CA THR A 133 -10.59 35.49 -1.52
C THR A 133 -12.09 35.26 -1.35
N THR A 134 -12.81 35.05 -2.44
CA THR A 134 -14.23 34.69 -2.41
C THR A 134 -14.39 33.25 -1.93
N GLU A 135 -15.34 33.03 -1.02
CA GLU A 135 -15.62 31.76 -0.36
C GLU A 135 -16.93 31.13 -0.86
N ALA A 136 -16.96 29.80 -0.88
CA ALA A 136 -18.18 29.01 -1.02
C ALA A 136 -18.75 28.72 0.38
N ALA A 137 -20.00 29.11 0.62
CA ALA A 137 -20.75 28.71 1.83
C ALA A 137 -20.99 27.18 1.81
N PRO A 138 -21.36 26.56 2.94
CA PRO A 138 -21.77 25.15 2.96
C PRO A 138 -22.84 24.84 1.89
N GLY A 139 -22.59 23.85 1.05
CA GLY A 139 -23.42 23.49 -0.12
C GLY A 139 -23.36 24.47 -1.30
N GLY A 140 -22.49 25.48 -1.24
CA GLY A 140 -22.34 26.49 -2.28
C GLY A 140 -21.17 26.26 -3.21
N ASP A 141 -21.09 27.09 -4.24
CA ASP A 141 -20.08 27.02 -5.31
C ASP A 141 -19.35 28.35 -5.45
N VAL A 142 -18.07 28.26 -5.85
CA VAL A 142 -17.26 29.40 -6.29
C VAL A 142 -16.35 28.95 -7.43
N SER A 143 -16.11 29.82 -8.40
CA SER A 143 -15.20 29.56 -9.51
C SER A 143 -14.08 30.58 -9.51
N TYR A 144 -12.84 30.11 -9.62
CA TYR A 144 -11.63 30.93 -9.72
C TYR A 144 -11.06 30.84 -11.14
N SER A 145 -10.58 31.96 -11.69
CA SER A 145 -9.99 31.99 -13.02
C SER A 145 -8.77 32.90 -13.06
N PHE A 146 -7.67 32.39 -13.60
CA PHE A 146 -6.41 33.12 -13.75
C PHE A 146 -5.57 32.53 -14.89
N THR A 147 -4.58 33.29 -15.38
CA THR A 147 -3.64 32.80 -16.38
C THR A 147 -2.34 32.39 -15.71
N VAL A 148 -1.89 31.14 -15.91
CA VAL A 148 -0.60 30.68 -15.37
C VAL A 148 0.54 31.24 -16.21
N GLY A 149 1.35 32.11 -15.58
CA GLY A 149 2.39 32.87 -16.27
C GLY A 149 3.77 32.22 -16.25
N GLN A 150 4.21 31.77 -15.10
CA GLN A 150 5.54 31.22 -14.89
C GLN A 150 5.47 29.68 -14.71
N PRO A 151 6.33 28.91 -15.41
CA PRO A 151 6.45 27.48 -15.14
C PRO A 151 7.06 27.24 -13.77
N GLY A 152 6.64 26.15 -13.11
CA GLY A 152 7.18 25.78 -11.81
C GLY A 152 6.22 24.98 -10.95
N THR A 153 6.64 24.78 -9.72
CA THR A 153 5.91 24.08 -8.67
C THR A 153 5.29 25.11 -7.73
N TYR A 154 3.98 24.99 -7.54
CA TYR A 154 3.18 25.88 -6.70
C TYR A 154 2.24 25.04 -5.83
N LEU A 155 1.72 25.63 -4.77
CA LEU A 155 0.64 25.06 -3.97
C LEU A 155 -0.69 25.75 -4.27
N TYR A 156 -1.77 25.10 -3.92
CA TYR A 156 -3.07 25.73 -3.70
C TYR A 156 -3.61 25.27 -2.36
N GLU A 157 -4.27 26.15 -1.63
CA GLU A 157 -4.69 25.92 -0.26
C GLU A 157 -5.91 26.74 0.12
N SER A 158 -6.49 26.48 1.29
CA SER A 158 -7.62 27.28 1.76
C SER A 158 -7.21 28.72 2.06
N GLY A 159 -8.06 29.67 1.59
CA GLY A 159 -7.95 31.09 1.91
C GLY A 159 -8.98 31.58 2.95
N SER A 160 -9.71 30.67 3.62
CA SER A 160 -10.75 30.99 4.61
C SER A 160 -10.19 30.95 6.04
N ASP A 161 -10.49 30.00 6.85
CA ASP A 161 -9.87 29.79 8.18
C ASP A 161 -8.54 29.05 8.01
N ILE A 162 -7.51 29.77 7.57
CA ILE A 162 -6.26 29.20 7.09
C ILE A 162 -5.55 28.34 8.14
N ALA A 163 -5.52 28.76 9.40
CA ALA A 163 -4.83 28.04 10.45
C ALA A 163 -5.48 26.67 10.77
N LYS A 164 -6.80 26.58 10.62
CA LYS A 164 -7.54 25.33 10.81
C LYS A 164 -7.66 24.55 9.51
N GLN A 165 -8.06 25.19 8.41
CA GLN A 165 -8.45 24.48 7.21
C GLN A 165 -7.26 23.88 6.45
N ILE A 166 -6.08 24.52 6.50
CA ILE A 166 -4.86 23.96 5.94
C ILE A 166 -4.40 22.77 6.79
N GLU A 167 -4.39 22.91 8.11
CA GLU A 167 -4.05 21.80 9.03
C GLU A 167 -5.01 20.62 8.85
N MET A 168 -6.31 20.88 8.65
CA MET A 168 -7.30 19.85 8.33
C MET A 168 -7.07 19.16 6.98
N GLY A 169 -6.16 19.64 6.12
CA GLY A 169 -5.76 19.01 4.86
C GLY A 169 -6.28 19.68 3.58
N LEU A 170 -6.83 20.91 3.66
CA LEU A 170 -7.31 21.64 2.47
C LEU A 170 -6.14 22.29 1.72
N ALA A 171 -5.33 21.45 1.06
CA ALA A 171 -4.19 21.84 0.27
C ALA A 171 -3.90 20.85 -0.87
N GLY A 172 -3.13 21.29 -1.87
CA GLY A 172 -2.65 20.46 -2.96
C GLY A 172 -1.61 21.18 -3.83
N ALA A 173 -1.20 20.56 -4.92
CA ALA A 173 -0.15 21.04 -5.81
C ALA A 173 -0.73 21.61 -7.13
N LEU A 174 -0.15 22.72 -7.58
CA LEU A 174 -0.34 23.27 -8.93
C LEU A 174 1.01 23.24 -9.66
N ILE A 175 1.08 22.48 -10.75
CA ILE A 175 2.28 22.36 -11.58
C ILE A 175 2.05 23.11 -12.90
N VAL A 176 2.89 24.07 -13.18
CA VAL A 176 2.86 24.81 -14.45
C VAL A 176 4.00 24.33 -15.33
N ARG A 177 3.66 23.65 -16.42
CA ARG A 177 4.60 23.15 -17.42
C ARG A 177 5.12 24.28 -18.30
N PRO A 178 6.43 24.32 -18.63
CA PRO A 178 6.93 25.30 -19.58
C PRO A 178 6.51 24.98 -21.01
N THR A 179 6.46 26.00 -21.86
CA THR A 179 6.27 25.80 -23.31
C THR A 179 7.49 25.21 -24.02
N LEU A 180 8.62 25.10 -23.32
CA LEU A 180 9.86 24.51 -23.83
C LEU A 180 9.73 22.99 -24.09
N GLY A 181 8.88 22.30 -23.32
CA GLY A 181 8.61 20.87 -23.41
C GLY A 181 8.33 20.24 -22.07
N ASP A 182 7.68 19.06 -22.08
CA ASP A 182 7.29 18.34 -20.85
C ASP A 182 8.47 17.68 -20.13
N ASP A 183 9.63 17.63 -20.76
CA ASP A 183 10.88 17.15 -20.19
C ASP A 183 11.76 18.26 -19.59
N TYR A 184 11.19 19.47 -19.42
CA TYR A 184 11.82 20.60 -18.72
C TYR A 184 10.96 21.00 -17.51
N ALA A 185 11.62 21.25 -16.38
CA ALA A 185 10.92 21.71 -15.18
C ALA A 185 10.52 23.20 -15.29
N TYR A 186 11.36 23.98 -15.96
CA TYR A 186 11.21 25.43 -16.18
C TYR A 186 11.51 25.78 -17.63
N GLY A 187 11.34 27.06 -18.00
CA GLY A 187 11.69 27.56 -19.33
C GLY A 187 13.20 27.69 -19.61
N ASP A 188 14.02 26.85 -19.01
CA ASP A 188 15.48 26.85 -19.12
C ASP A 188 16.00 25.42 -19.42
N ALA A 189 16.89 25.33 -20.40
CA ALA A 189 17.44 24.05 -20.85
C ALA A 189 18.23 23.29 -19.76
N SER A 190 18.78 24.00 -18.77
CA SER A 190 19.48 23.37 -17.66
C SER A 190 18.56 22.58 -16.69
N THR A 191 17.25 22.73 -16.86
CA THR A 191 16.23 22.07 -16.03
C THR A 191 15.64 20.82 -16.68
N GLN A 192 16.32 20.29 -17.71
CA GLN A 192 15.89 19.06 -18.36
C GLN A 192 15.98 17.86 -17.42
N PHE A 193 14.95 17.03 -17.46
CA PHE A 193 14.82 15.80 -16.64
C PHE A 193 14.21 14.66 -17.45
N ALA A 194 14.21 13.45 -16.92
CA ALA A 194 13.54 12.32 -17.55
C ALA A 194 12.04 12.30 -17.15
N PRO A 195 11.08 12.49 -18.07
CA PRO A 195 9.65 12.60 -17.74
C PRO A 195 9.09 11.41 -16.94
N ALA A 196 9.60 10.21 -17.17
CA ALA A 196 9.22 9.02 -16.40
C ALA A 196 9.78 9.01 -14.97
N ARG A 197 10.58 10.00 -14.60
CA ARG A 197 11.23 10.14 -13.28
C ARG A 197 10.94 11.52 -12.67
N GLU A 198 9.69 11.91 -12.71
CA GLU A 198 9.20 13.11 -12.05
C GLU A 198 8.38 12.73 -10.83
N TYR A 199 8.72 13.29 -9.68
CA TYR A 199 8.14 12.98 -8.37
C TYR A 199 7.67 14.24 -7.69
N LEU A 200 6.52 14.14 -7.03
CA LEU A 200 6.00 15.16 -6.13
C LEU A 200 6.03 14.61 -4.70
N LEU A 201 6.61 15.37 -3.79
CA LEU A 201 6.59 15.13 -2.35
C LEU A 201 5.90 16.33 -1.68
N LEU A 202 4.62 16.19 -1.38
CA LEU A 202 3.85 17.18 -0.63
C LEU A 202 3.93 16.80 0.84
N LEU A 203 4.58 17.65 1.63
CA LEU A 203 4.82 17.47 3.06
C LEU A 203 3.69 18.11 3.85
N SER A 204 3.18 17.43 4.86
CA SER A 204 2.12 17.92 5.73
C SER A 204 2.27 17.39 7.15
N ASP A 205 1.80 18.18 8.10
CA ASP A 205 1.72 17.86 9.52
C ASP A 205 0.28 17.57 9.88
N ILE A 206 0.05 16.78 10.93
CA ILE A 206 -1.29 16.43 11.40
C ILE A 206 -1.32 16.44 12.93
N ASP A 207 -2.14 17.33 13.49
CA ASP A 207 -2.54 17.29 14.87
C ASP A 207 -3.84 16.49 15.03
N SER A 208 -3.73 15.23 15.43
CA SER A 208 -4.88 14.34 15.57
C SER A 208 -5.91 14.81 16.61
N ASP A 209 -5.51 15.62 17.59
CA ASP A 209 -6.43 16.17 18.60
C ASP A 209 -7.29 17.28 18.00
N LEU A 210 -6.71 18.14 17.13
CA LEU A 210 -7.47 19.12 16.35
C LEU A 210 -8.44 18.42 15.40
N HIS A 211 -7.94 17.45 14.63
CA HIS A 211 -8.76 16.70 13.69
C HIS A 211 -9.97 16.03 14.35
N HIS A 212 -9.75 15.41 15.53
CA HIS A 212 -10.84 14.82 16.30
C HIS A 212 -11.80 15.88 16.87
N ALA A 213 -11.31 17.01 17.35
CA ALA A 213 -12.17 18.09 17.82
C ALA A 213 -13.10 18.60 16.70
N VAL A 214 -12.57 18.76 15.50
CA VAL A 214 -13.38 19.15 14.32
C VAL A 214 -14.39 18.07 13.92
N GLU A 215 -14.01 16.80 13.98
CA GLU A 215 -14.88 15.66 13.69
C GLU A 215 -16.14 15.66 14.58
N VAL A 216 -15.96 15.91 15.87
CA VAL A 216 -17.06 15.88 16.84
C VAL A 216 -17.75 17.25 17.03
N GLY A 217 -17.39 18.26 16.24
CA GLY A 217 -17.92 19.62 16.38
C GLY A 217 -17.51 20.32 17.66
N GLY A 218 -16.36 19.95 18.22
CA GLY A 218 -15.77 20.53 19.42
C GLY A 218 -14.99 21.81 19.12
N THR A 219 -14.33 22.33 20.16
CA THR A 219 -13.43 23.49 20.08
C THR A 219 -11.99 23.04 20.31
N TYR A 220 -11.05 23.68 19.64
CA TYR A 220 -9.62 23.43 19.79
C TYR A 220 -8.87 24.75 19.90
N ASP A 221 -7.87 24.82 20.77
CA ASP A 221 -6.98 25.98 20.86
C ASP A 221 -5.82 25.81 19.90
N LEU A 222 -5.84 26.53 18.77
CA LEU A 222 -4.78 26.49 17.76
C LEU A 222 -3.39 26.90 18.28
N ASN A 223 -3.30 27.57 19.43
CA ASN A 223 -2.01 27.83 20.08
C ASN A 223 -1.44 26.59 20.77
N ALA A 224 -2.23 25.54 20.92
CA ALA A 224 -1.82 24.27 21.51
C ALA A 224 -1.54 23.19 20.45
N LEU A 225 -1.41 23.57 19.18
CA LEU A 225 -1.10 22.65 18.06
C LEU A 225 0.08 21.74 18.41
N ARG A 226 -0.15 20.43 18.24
CA ARG A 226 0.82 19.40 18.54
C ARG A 226 0.78 18.29 17.50
N ASN A 227 1.56 18.46 16.45
CA ASN A 227 1.64 17.48 15.36
C ASN A 227 2.13 16.13 15.86
N ARG A 228 1.43 15.07 15.47
CA ARG A 228 1.68 13.68 15.85
C ARG A 228 1.98 12.79 14.66
N TYR A 229 1.50 13.16 13.48
CA TYR A 229 1.74 12.49 12.22
C TYR A 229 2.37 13.48 11.25
N PHE A 230 3.30 12.96 10.46
CA PHE A 230 4.07 13.75 9.50
C PHE A 230 4.08 12.99 8.18
N ALA A 231 3.38 13.50 7.20
CA ALA A 231 3.06 12.77 5.98
C ALA A 231 3.79 13.30 4.74
N ILE A 232 4.02 12.42 3.79
CA ILE A 232 4.40 12.73 2.42
C ILE A 232 3.26 12.25 1.51
N ASN A 233 2.66 13.15 0.74
CA ASN A 233 1.54 12.83 -0.13
C ASN A 233 0.34 12.22 0.62
N GLY A 234 0.15 12.63 1.87
CA GLY A 234 -0.92 12.13 2.75
C GLY A 234 -0.65 10.74 3.33
N ARG A 235 0.55 10.19 3.15
CA ARG A 235 0.96 8.89 3.69
C ARG A 235 2.16 9.04 4.60
N GLU A 236 2.30 8.16 5.57
CA GLU A 236 3.50 8.02 6.40
C GLU A 236 4.26 6.74 6.04
N PHE A 237 5.57 6.70 6.33
CA PHE A 237 6.35 5.50 6.11
C PHE A 237 5.85 4.34 7.03
N PRO A 238 5.68 3.11 6.53
CA PRO A 238 6.08 2.60 5.21
C PRO A 238 5.07 2.77 4.08
N ASP A 239 3.89 3.34 4.30
CA ASP A 239 2.86 3.46 3.26
C ASP A 239 3.26 4.41 2.12
N THR A 240 4.22 5.30 2.37
CA THR A 240 4.82 6.18 1.36
C THR A 240 5.45 5.42 0.20
N ILE A 241 5.97 4.21 0.42
CA ILE A 241 6.62 3.41 -0.64
C ILE A 241 5.66 2.50 -1.42
N GLN A 242 4.39 2.50 -1.05
CA GLN A 242 3.38 1.78 -1.82
C GLN A 242 3.08 2.51 -3.13
N ASP A 243 2.70 1.74 -4.15
CA ASP A 243 2.35 2.28 -5.46
C ASP A 243 1.24 3.33 -5.40
N ASN A 244 1.23 4.19 -6.38
CA ASN A 244 0.11 5.07 -6.66
C ASN A 244 -1.18 4.26 -6.83
N GLY A 245 -2.28 4.78 -6.30
CA GLY A 245 -3.58 4.12 -6.40
C GLY A 245 -3.66 2.77 -5.66
N SER A 246 -2.83 2.57 -4.63
CA SER A 246 -2.88 1.38 -3.80
C SER A 246 -4.30 1.13 -3.28
N ALA A 247 -4.82 -0.08 -3.52
CA ALA A 247 -6.14 -0.48 -3.03
C ALA A 247 -6.22 -0.58 -1.49
N LEU A 248 -5.07 -0.56 -0.81
CA LEU A 248 -4.98 -0.53 0.65
C LEU A 248 -5.20 0.88 1.20
N LEU A 249 -4.95 1.91 0.38
CA LEU A 249 -5.02 3.32 0.74
C LEU A 249 -5.92 4.08 -0.24
N PRO A 250 -7.22 3.75 -0.30
CA PRO A 250 -8.12 4.27 -1.34
C PRO A 250 -8.28 5.79 -1.28
N ASN A 251 -8.11 6.39 -0.11
CA ASN A 251 -8.22 7.82 0.12
C ASN A 251 -6.89 8.57 0.02
N GLN A 252 -5.78 7.87 -0.17
CA GLN A 252 -4.41 8.41 -0.22
C GLN A 252 -3.73 7.93 -1.52
N PRO A 253 -4.10 8.49 -2.69
CA PRO A 253 -3.78 7.89 -3.98
C PRO A 253 -2.31 7.99 -4.38
N TYR A 254 -1.52 8.84 -3.74
CA TYR A 254 -0.17 9.17 -4.20
C TYR A 254 0.91 8.50 -3.36
N GLY A 255 1.71 7.62 -4.00
CA GLY A 255 2.95 7.11 -3.42
C GLY A 255 4.07 8.15 -3.48
N ALA A 256 5.13 7.91 -2.71
CA ALA A 256 6.29 8.80 -2.63
C ALA A 256 7.62 8.08 -2.91
N LEU A 257 7.61 6.83 -3.39
CA LEU A 257 8.81 6.11 -3.76
C LEU A 257 9.49 6.77 -4.96
N VAL A 258 10.71 7.26 -4.78
CA VAL A 258 11.51 7.89 -5.84
C VAL A 258 12.38 6.82 -6.53
N ARG A 259 12.07 6.50 -7.79
CA ARG A 259 12.85 5.54 -8.58
C ARG A 259 13.89 6.24 -9.44
N LEU A 260 15.10 5.77 -9.34
CA LEU A 260 16.26 6.30 -10.04
C LEU A 260 16.88 5.20 -10.91
N GLN A 261 17.59 5.60 -11.94
CA GLN A 261 18.45 4.73 -12.72
C GLN A 261 19.85 5.36 -12.80
N PRO A 262 20.91 4.57 -12.72
CA PRO A 262 22.24 5.07 -12.98
C PRO A 262 22.33 5.69 -14.37
N ASN A 263 23.02 6.80 -14.47
CA ASN A 263 23.25 7.47 -15.75
C ASN A 263 24.00 6.54 -16.71
N THR A 264 23.52 6.48 -17.93
CA THR A 264 24.16 5.72 -19.02
C THR A 264 24.49 6.66 -20.16
N ALA A 265 25.28 6.19 -21.11
CA ALA A 265 25.54 6.95 -22.34
C ALA A 265 24.25 7.17 -23.18
N ALA A 266 23.24 6.31 -23.01
CA ALA A 266 21.96 6.42 -23.72
C ALA A 266 20.95 7.33 -23.03
N ASP A 267 20.97 7.41 -21.68
CA ASP A 267 20.10 8.31 -20.90
C ASP A 267 20.88 8.84 -19.68
N ASN A 268 21.19 10.12 -19.73
CA ASN A 268 21.90 10.83 -18.67
C ASN A 268 21.00 11.90 -17.99
N ARG A 269 19.71 11.90 -18.28
CA ARG A 269 18.79 12.88 -17.70
C ARG A 269 18.51 12.56 -16.23
N PRO A 270 18.54 13.55 -15.35
CA PRO A 270 18.24 13.37 -13.93
C PRO A 270 16.76 13.03 -13.69
N ALA A 271 16.44 12.58 -12.50
CA ALA A 271 15.10 12.66 -11.96
C ALA A 271 14.81 14.08 -11.48
N LEU A 272 13.52 14.45 -11.51
CA LEU A 272 13.02 15.70 -10.92
C LEU A 272 12.21 15.37 -9.67
N ILE A 273 12.58 15.97 -8.54
CA ILE A 273 11.83 15.91 -7.30
C ILE A 273 11.28 17.31 -7.02
N ARG A 274 9.96 17.40 -6.97
CA ARG A 274 9.24 18.62 -6.59
C ARG A 274 8.78 18.47 -5.15
N MET A 275 9.16 19.40 -4.30
CA MET A 275 8.78 19.40 -2.90
C MET A 275 7.89 20.59 -2.59
N ILE A 276 6.83 20.34 -1.83
CA ILE A 276 5.90 21.36 -1.34
C ILE A 276 5.70 21.09 0.14
N ASN A 277 5.82 22.09 0.97
CA ASN A 277 5.49 22.00 2.38
C ASN A 277 4.19 22.79 2.65
N VAL A 278 3.10 22.09 2.92
CA VAL A 278 1.81 22.68 3.33
C VAL A 278 1.61 22.61 4.85
N GLY A 279 2.55 22.00 5.57
CA GLY A 279 2.51 21.87 7.03
C GLY A 279 2.84 23.18 7.75
N ALA A 280 2.57 23.19 9.04
CA ALA A 280 2.78 24.35 9.91
C ALA A 280 4.26 24.56 10.31
N VAL A 281 5.10 23.54 10.17
CA VAL A 281 6.52 23.60 10.57
C VAL A 281 7.46 23.40 9.38
N ASN A 282 8.73 23.78 9.56
CA ASN A 282 9.76 23.58 8.55
C ASN A 282 10.32 22.16 8.64
N HIS A 283 10.53 21.52 7.50
CA HIS A 283 11.03 20.15 7.42
C HIS A 283 12.44 20.09 6.84
N PRO A 284 13.46 19.71 7.63
CA PRO A 284 14.82 19.51 7.13
C PRO A 284 14.92 18.16 6.41
N PHE A 285 14.73 18.15 5.09
CA PHE A 285 14.68 16.92 4.29
C PHE A 285 16.10 16.46 3.90
N HIS A 286 16.37 15.15 4.03
CA HIS A 286 17.70 14.58 3.91
C HIS A 286 17.71 13.32 3.04
N PRO A 287 18.30 13.36 1.84
CA PRO A 287 18.55 12.18 1.02
C PRO A 287 19.81 11.46 1.49
N HIS A 288 19.74 10.13 1.56
CA HIS A 288 20.91 9.30 1.74
C HIS A 288 21.50 8.86 0.39
N GLY A 289 22.80 8.59 0.39
CA GLY A 289 23.51 8.01 -0.75
C GLY A 289 23.94 8.99 -1.83
N ASN A 290 23.34 10.19 -1.91
CA ASN A 290 23.72 11.18 -2.92
C ASN A 290 23.30 12.60 -2.49
N HIS A 291 23.69 13.59 -3.30
CA HIS A 291 23.28 14.99 -3.16
C HIS A 291 22.15 15.29 -4.16
N THR A 292 21.23 16.15 -3.76
CA THR A 292 20.24 16.78 -4.65
C THR A 292 20.77 18.12 -5.15
N LYS A 293 20.45 18.45 -6.38
CA LYS A 293 20.77 19.75 -6.97
C LYS A 293 19.52 20.63 -6.95
N GLN A 294 19.45 21.60 -6.05
CA GLN A 294 18.38 22.59 -6.06
C GLN A 294 18.43 23.42 -7.34
N ILE A 295 17.30 23.57 -8.00
CA ILE A 295 17.17 24.37 -9.24
C ILE A 295 16.18 25.51 -9.09
N ALA A 296 15.21 25.40 -8.20
CA ALA A 296 14.20 26.42 -8.02
C ALA A 296 13.66 26.45 -6.58
N GLN A 297 13.13 27.59 -6.19
CA GLN A 297 12.42 27.84 -4.95
C GLN A 297 11.23 28.75 -5.24
N ASP A 298 10.05 28.45 -4.67
CA ASP A 298 8.81 29.23 -4.80
C ASP A 298 8.45 29.57 -6.26
N GLY A 299 8.58 28.55 -7.16
CA GLY A 299 8.29 28.68 -8.58
C GLY A 299 9.33 29.51 -9.36
N ARG A 300 10.49 29.82 -8.80
CA ARG A 300 11.53 30.64 -9.44
C ARG A 300 12.87 29.92 -9.46
N LEU A 301 13.59 30.00 -10.58
CA LEU A 301 14.94 29.48 -10.70
C LEU A 301 15.87 30.17 -9.72
N VAL A 302 16.71 29.40 -9.05
CA VAL A 302 17.78 29.88 -8.17
C VAL A 302 19.16 29.50 -8.71
N ALA A 303 20.22 30.10 -8.16
CA ALA A 303 21.56 29.62 -8.42
C ALA A 303 21.71 28.21 -7.88
N SER A 304 21.89 27.23 -8.79
CA SER A 304 21.91 25.83 -8.43
C SER A 304 23.06 25.49 -7.49
N THR A 305 22.74 24.81 -6.40
CA THR A 305 23.67 24.26 -5.41
C THR A 305 23.38 22.80 -5.17
N GLU A 306 24.39 22.05 -4.74
CA GLU A 306 24.24 20.63 -4.39
C GLU A 306 24.26 20.47 -2.87
N HIS A 307 23.28 19.77 -2.35
CA HIS A 307 23.07 19.59 -0.93
C HIS A 307 22.77 18.14 -0.58
N PHE A 308 23.13 17.72 0.62
CA PHE A 308 22.69 16.46 1.22
C PHE A 308 21.57 16.67 2.25
N GLY A 309 21.05 17.86 2.36
CA GLY A 309 19.91 18.21 3.20
C GLY A 309 19.43 19.61 2.89
N GLU A 310 18.12 19.78 2.80
CA GLU A 310 17.45 21.05 2.57
C GLU A 310 16.33 21.26 3.58
N THR A 311 16.08 22.50 3.93
CA THR A 311 14.97 22.85 4.82
C THR A 311 13.85 23.47 4.02
N ILE A 312 12.77 22.71 3.84
CA ILE A 312 11.58 23.18 3.15
C ILE A 312 10.73 23.94 4.15
N GLY A 313 10.65 25.25 4.00
CA GLY A 313 9.85 26.11 4.88
C GLY A 313 8.34 25.88 4.72
N SER A 314 7.58 26.18 5.78
CA SER A 314 6.12 26.16 5.72
C SER A 314 5.61 27.10 4.61
N GLY A 315 4.71 26.61 3.75
CA GLY A 315 4.19 27.35 2.59
C GLY A 315 5.16 27.50 1.42
N GLN A 316 6.33 26.83 1.43
CA GLN A 316 7.35 26.92 0.37
C GLN A 316 7.29 25.74 -0.59
N THR A 317 7.84 25.97 -1.78
CA THR A 317 8.10 24.93 -2.78
C THR A 317 9.56 24.94 -3.20
N GLU A 318 10.13 23.76 -3.43
CA GLU A 318 11.49 23.61 -3.92
C GLU A 318 11.56 22.49 -4.96
N ASP A 319 12.38 22.69 -5.99
CA ASP A 319 12.57 21.70 -7.05
C ASP A 319 14.05 21.28 -7.13
N PHE A 320 14.26 19.97 -7.22
CA PHE A 320 15.58 19.36 -7.22
C PHE A 320 15.77 18.43 -8.42
N LEU A 321 16.94 18.50 -9.03
CA LEU A 321 17.41 17.46 -9.94
C LEU A 321 18.27 16.46 -9.15
N LEU A 322 17.99 15.17 -9.32
CA LEU A 322 18.74 14.09 -8.72
C LEU A 322 19.35 13.20 -9.79
N ARG A 323 20.67 13.19 -9.89
CA ARG A 323 21.44 12.30 -10.75
C ARG A 323 21.99 11.15 -9.93
N TRP A 324 22.07 9.98 -10.56
CA TRP A 324 22.76 8.85 -9.98
C TRP A 324 23.83 8.38 -10.95
N ASP A 325 25.07 8.56 -10.59
CA ASP A 325 26.21 8.17 -11.41
C ASP A 325 26.78 6.84 -10.90
N ASP A 326 26.94 5.88 -11.80
CA ASP A 326 27.59 4.60 -11.51
C ASP A 326 29.11 4.77 -11.64
N ALA A 327 29.75 5.34 -10.62
CA ALA A 327 31.18 5.62 -10.61
C ALA A 327 32.04 4.35 -10.68
N ASP A 328 31.52 3.23 -10.19
CA ASP A 328 32.26 1.96 -10.11
C ASP A 328 31.91 0.99 -11.22
N ASN A 329 31.12 1.41 -12.20
CA ASN A 329 30.68 0.59 -13.33
C ASN A 329 30.08 -0.74 -12.85
N TRP A 330 29.10 -0.66 -11.96
CA TRP A 330 28.42 -1.84 -11.44
C TRP A 330 27.89 -2.72 -12.59
N SER A 331 28.07 -4.02 -12.46
CA SER A 331 27.46 -4.98 -13.37
C SER A 331 26.91 -6.20 -12.61
N PRO A 332 25.87 -6.85 -13.10
CA PRO A 332 25.34 -8.05 -12.47
C PRO A 332 26.32 -9.21 -12.47
N THR A 333 27.35 -9.17 -13.31
CA THR A 333 28.39 -10.20 -13.37
C THR A 333 29.43 -10.01 -12.26
N THR A 334 29.84 -8.75 -12.04
CA THR A 334 30.86 -8.42 -11.04
C THR A 334 30.27 -8.20 -9.65
N ASN A 335 29.04 -7.73 -9.59
CA ASN A 335 28.32 -7.41 -8.36
C ASN A 335 26.91 -8.05 -8.41
N PRO A 336 26.82 -9.38 -8.39
CA PRO A 336 25.53 -10.06 -8.54
C PRO A 336 24.58 -9.73 -7.39
N LEU A 337 23.33 -9.50 -7.75
CA LEU A 337 22.20 -9.25 -6.84
C LEU A 337 20.96 -10.00 -7.35
N PRO A 338 20.06 -10.38 -6.46
CA PRO A 338 20.18 -10.34 -5.01
C PRO A 338 21.35 -11.15 -4.48
N VAL A 339 21.85 -10.77 -3.30
CA VAL A 339 22.90 -11.53 -2.59
C VAL A 339 22.22 -12.57 -1.70
N ALA A 340 22.67 -13.83 -1.77
CA ALA A 340 22.08 -14.89 -0.98
C ALA A 340 22.26 -14.66 0.53
N GLN A 341 21.21 -14.91 1.30
CA GLN A 341 21.24 -14.96 2.75
C GLN A 341 22.15 -16.12 3.23
N PRO A 342 22.87 -16.01 4.35
CA PRO A 342 22.89 -14.87 5.28
C PRO A 342 23.94 -13.80 4.97
N ASN A 343 24.50 -13.79 3.78
CA ASN A 343 25.66 -12.96 3.41
C ASN A 343 25.25 -11.63 2.74
N TYR A 344 24.19 -11.01 3.22
CA TYR A 344 23.80 -9.71 2.71
C TYR A 344 24.86 -8.67 2.96
N ARG A 345 25.19 -7.94 1.92
CA ARG A 345 26.01 -6.75 2.04
C ARG A 345 25.09 -5.56 2.21
N ASN A 346 25.47 -4.68 3.12
CA ASN A 346 24.99 -3.34 3.09
C ASN A 346 23.50 -3.15 3.35
N LEU A 347 23.07 -3.71 4.44
CA LEU A 347 21.74 -3.47 4.95
C LEU A 347 21.72 -2.08 5.56
N PHE A 348 21.02 -1.20 4.89
CA PHE A 348 21.09 0.21 5.18
C PHE A 348 19.96 0.65 6.11
N PHE A 349 18.81 0.05 5.98
CA PHE A 349 17.58 0.56 6.53
C PHE A 349 16.67 -0.58 6.97
N LYS A 350 15.98 -0.42 8.09
CA LYS A 350 15.16 -1.45 8.69
C LYS A 350 13.77 -0.91 9.05
N ASP A 351 12.74 -1.59 8.56
CA ASP A 351 11.38 -1.47 9.03
C ASP A 351 10.93 -2.80 9.66
N GLY A 352 10.57 -2.76 10.93
CA GLY A 352 10.27 -3.99 11.66
C GLY A 352 11.43 -5.00 11.56
N ASN A 353 11.22 -6.10 10.85
CA ASN A 353 12.25 -7.11 10.55
C ASN A 353 12.78 -7.05 9.12
N THR A 354 12.29 -6.10 8.31
CA THR A 354 12.69 -5.94 6.91
C THR A 354 13.85 -4.96 6.79
N TRP A 355 14.93 -5.40 6.15
CA TRP A 355 16.05 -4.56 5.82
C TRP A 355 16.01 -4.22 4.32
N TYR A 356 16.24 -2.97 4.01
CA TYR A 356 16.39 -2.51 2.64
C TYR A 356 17.86 -2.38 2.32
N SER A 357 18.31 -3.02 1.26
CA SER A 357 19.72 -3.00 0.88
C SER A 357 20.12 -1.63 0.31
N GLY A 358 21.17 -1.05 0.88
CA GLY A 358 21.85 0.08 0.29
C GLY A 358 22.81 -0.34 -0.82
N SER A 359 23.85 0.47 -1.12
CA SER A 359 24.86 0.15 -2.13
C SER A 359 25.76 -1.02 -1.74
N PRO A 360 26.14 -1.93 -2.68
CA PRO A 360 27.06 -3.04 -2.41
C PRO A 360 28.44 -2.55 -2.01
N TYR A 361 28.75 -1.28 -2.25
CA TYR A 361 30.06 -0.68 -1.95
C TYR A 361 30.18 -0.20 -0.50
N LEU A 362 29.09 -0.12 0.26
CA LEU A 362 29.13 0.36 1.64
C LEU A 362 29.59 -0.69 2.66
N GLY A 363 29.88 -1.91 2.25
CA GLY A 363 30.44 -2.93 3.10
C GLY A 363 29.54 -4.14 3.35
N TYR A 364 29.97 -5.01 4.23
CA TYR A 364 29.36 -6.27 4.54
C TYR A 364 28.78 -6.27 5.96
N LYS A 365 27.50 -6.54 6.07
CA LYS A 365 26.82 -6.56 7.38
C LYS A 365 27.15 -7.80 8.20
N GLY A 366 27.51 -8.88 7.57
CA GLY A 366 27.71 -10.19 8.22
C GLY A 366 26.45 -11.05 8.19
N THR A 367 26.42 -12.07 9.04
CA THR A 367 25.26 -12.94 9.18
C THR A 367 24.11 -12.17 9.84
N LEU A 368 22.95 -12.21 9.21
CA LEU A 368 21.76 -11.55 9.73
C LEU A 368 21.08 -12.38 10.83
N PRO A 369 20.40 -11.74 11.78
CA PRO A 369 19.54 -12.43 12.72
C PRO A 369 18.45 -13.24 11.99
N VAL A 370 18.05 -14.35 12.60
CA VAL A 370 16.90 -15.12 12.12
C VAL A 370 15.66 -14.24 12.09
N GLY A 371 14.89 -14.31 11.01
CA GLY A 371 13.72 -13.49 10.80
C GLY A 371 14.01 -12.09 10.23
N THR A 372 15.20 -11.89 9.67
CA THR A 372 15.56 -10.66 8.96
C THR A 372 15.35 -10.82 7.46
N THR A 373 14.84 -9.81 6.82
CA THR A 373 14.54 -9.74 5.39
C THR A 373 15.35 -8.68 4.68
N SER A 374 15.41 -8.76 3.37
CA SER A 374 15.94 -7.70 2.53
C SER A 374 15.15 -7.55 1.22
N GLN A 375 14.97 -6.31 0.79
CA GLN A 375 14.46 -5.95 -0.52
C GLN A 375 15.63 -5.76 -1.48
N ASN A 376 15.73 -6.52 -2.52
CA ASN A 376 16.50 -6.28 -3.75
C ASN A 376 16.31 -7.40 -4.77
N ALA A 377 15.06 -7.76 -4.97
CA ALA A 377 14.67 -8.90 -5.79
C ALA A 377 15.17 -8.83 -7.25
N CYS A 378 15.43 -7.63 -7.77
CA CYS A 378 15.94 -7.42 -9.11
C CYS A 378 17.31 -6.74 -9.18
N GLY A 379 17.98 -6.62 -8.04
CA GLY A 379 19.25 -5.92 -7.96
C GLY A 379 19.13 -4.41 -7.73
N GLU A 380 17.97 -3.94 -7.29
CA GLU A 380 17.74 -2.58 -6.88
C GLU A 380 18.34 -2.30 -5.49
N TRP A 381 18.66 -1.03 -5.26
CA TRP A 381 19.18 -0.53 -3.98
C TRP A 381 18.22 0.48 -3.40
N TYR A 382 18.21 0.61 -2.08
CA TYR A 382 17.34 1.53 -1.38
C TYR A 382 18.14 2.43 -0.45
N PHE A 383 17.81 3.73 -0.49
CA PHE A 383 18.37 4.73 0.40
C PHE A 383 17.23 5.54 1.01
N PRO A 384 17.24 5.84 2.31
CA PRO A 384 16.23 6.70 2.89
C PRO A 384 16.25 8.10 2.31
N LEU A 385 15.08 8.69 2.21
CA LEU A 385 14.84 10.11 1.98
C LEU A 385 13.81 10.53 3.02
N HIS A 386 14.19 11.35 3.98
CA HIS A 386 13.34 11.60 5.14
C HIS A 386 13.61 12.97 5.76
N SER A 387 12.68 13.46 6.62
CA SER A 387 12.96 14.59 7.50
C SER A 387 14.04 14.23 8.52
N HIS A 388 15.03 15.08 8.68
CA HIS A 388 16.09 14.91 9.68
C HIS A 388 15.70 15.46 11.06
N ALA A 389 14.55 16.08 11.21
CA ALA A 389 13.92 16.29 12.51
C ALA A 389 13.39 14.92 12.99
N LEU A 390 14.12 14.28 13.90
CA LEU A 390 13.92 12.86 14.22
C LEU A 390 12.54 12.55 14.80
N ASN A 391 11.87 13.52 15.42
CA ASN A 391 10.49 13.40 15.88
C ASN A 391 9.48 13.32 14.73
N GLU A 392 9.84 13.75 13.53
CA GLU A 392 9.01 13.68 12.33
C GLU A 392 9.15 12.33 11.61
N PHE A 393 10.13 11.54 12.01
CA PHE A 393 10.38 10.20 11.50
C PHE A 393 9.76 9.13 12.42
N THR A 394 8.53 9.37 12.84
CA THR A 394 7.74 8.52 13.73
C THR A 394 6.28 8.50 13.29
N ASN A 395 5.58 7.39 13.55
CA ASN A 395 4.12 7.31 13.44
C ASN A 395 3.55 7.43 14.84
N TYR A 396 3.06 8.60 15.21
CA TYR A 396 2.60 8.94 16.55
C TYR A 396 3.67 8.64 17.61
N ASP A 397 3.62 7.48 18.27
CA ASP A 397 4.61 7.03 19.28
C ASP A 397 5.52 5.90 18.78
N GLN A 398 5.34 5.43 17.55
CA GLN A 398 6.17 4.41 16.95
C GLN A 398 7.40 5.03 16.31
N GLY A 399 8.57 4.67 16.77
CA GLY A 399 9.82 5.06 16.12
C GLY A 399 9.95 4.43 14.74
N PHE A 400 10.47 5.19 13.80
CA PHE A 400 10.72 4.78 12.43
C PHE A 400 9.45 4.68 11.56
N GLY A 401 8.99 5.82 11.13
CA GLY A 401 7.77 6.00 10.35
C GLY A 401 7.69 7.42 9.80
N GLY A 402 6.52 8.01 9.81
CA GLY A 402 6.29 9.42 9.57
C GLY A 402 6.78 9.92 8.21
N MET A 403 7.43 11.10 8.21
CA MET A 403 7.89 11.80 7.02
C MET A 403 9.16 11.19 6.43
N GLY A 404 9.02 9.99 5.90
CA GLY A 404 10.08 9.23 5.27
C GLY A 404 9.61 8.50 4.02
N THR A 405 10.52 8.31 3.07
CA THR A 405 10.36 7.49 1.89
C THR A 405 11.72 6.93 1.46
N LEU A 406 11.78 6.28 0.31
CA LEU A 406 13.00 5.69 -0.21
C LEU A 406 13.37 6.24 -1.59
N LEU A 407 14.66 6.40 -1.80
CA LEU A 407 15.26 6.45 -3.13
C LEU A 407 15.55 5.01 -3.54
N ARG A 408 14.88 4.52 -4.55
CA ARG A 408 15.16 3.22 -5.16
C ARG A 408 16.02 3.41 -6.39
N VAL A 409 17.20 2.85 -6.38
CA VAL A 409 18.12 2.86 -7.52
C VAL A 409 17.99 1.52 -8.24
N ASP A 410 17.34 1.53 -9.40
CA ASP A 410 17.26 0.34 -10.24
C ASP A 410 18.61 0.09 -10.94
N PRO A 411 18.98 -1.16 -11.26
CA PRO A 411 20.18 -1.45 -12.02
C PRO A 411 20.18 -0.74 -13.38
N ALA A 412 21.34 -0.43 -13.91
CA ALA A 412 21.47 0.06 -15.28
C ALA A 412 20.87 -0.97 -16.26
N GLY A 413 19.89 -0.53 -17.07
CA GLY A 413 19.11 -1.43 -17.94
C GLY A 413 17.88 -2.08 -17.28
N GLY A 414 17.53 -1.67 -16.08
CA GLY A 414 16.36 -2.15 -15.34
C GLY A 414 16.61 -3.45 -14.58
N CYS A 415 15.53 -4.06 -14.09
CA CYS A 415 15.61 -5.32 -13.36
C CYS A 415 15.92 -6.47 -14.32
N PHE A 416 17.14 -6.97 -14.28
CA PHE A 416 17.64 -7.99 -15.22
C PHE A 416 16.84 -9.28 -15.18
N GLY A 417 16.34 -9.71 -16.36
CA GLY A 417 15.63 -10.98 -16.51
C GLY A 417 14.45 -11.15 -15.59
N SER A 418 14.16 -10.15 -14.82
CA SER A 418 12.93 -10.08 -14.08
C SER A 418 11.83 -9.68 -15.03
N PRO A 419 10.73 -10.37 -14.99
CA PRO A 419 9.50 -9.86 -15.53
C PRO A 419 9.33 -8.44 -15.01
N THR A 420 8.85 -7.57 -15.86
CA THR A 420 8.74 -6.13 -15.66
C THR A 420 7.93 -5.73 -14.43
N THR A 421 7.31 -6.71 -13.80
CA THR A 421 6.65 -6.54 -12.53
C THR A 421 6.78 -7.84 -11.73
N SER A 422 7.75 -7.93 -10.85
CA SER A 422 7.42 -8.64 -9.64
C SER A 422 6.39 -7.75 -8.94
N SER A 423 5.19 -8.26 -8.68
CA SER A 423 4.36 -7.56 -7.75
C SER A 423 5.06 -7.64 -6.40
N LEU A 424 5.87 -6.66 -6.12
CA LEU A 424 6.40 -6.41 -4.79
C LEU A 424 5.28 -5.99 -3.84
N LEU A 425 4.05 -6.16 -4.22
CA LEU A 425 2.95 -5.74 -3.41
C LEU A 425 2.48 -6.92 -2.63
N GLY A 426 2.77 -6.88 -1.37
CA GLY A 426 2.24 -7.80 -0.41
C GLY A 426 0.80 -8.08 -0.72
N GLY A 427 0.52 -9.34 -1.01
CA GLY A 427 -0.84 -9.76 -1.02
C GLY A 427 -1.38 -9.50 0.37
N THR A 428 -2.50 -8.81 0.46
CA THR A 428 -3.19 -8.67 1.73
C THR A 428 -3.57 -10.05 2.20
N LEU A 429 -3.02 -10.49 3.31
CA LEU A 429 -3.50 -11.67 4.01
C LEU A 429 -4.96 -11.47 4.37
N LYS A 430 -5.82 -12.26 3.76
CA LYS A 430 -7.22 -12.33 4.17
C LYS A 430 -7.47 -13.65 4.85
N SER A 431 -7.19 -13.76 6.08
CA SER A 431 -7.93 -14.46 7.14
C SER A 431 -7.14 -14.48 8.42
N GLY A 432 -7.70 -13.98 9.47
CA GLY A 432 -7.59 -14.39 10.88
C GLY A 432 -6.24 -14.35 11.58
N SER A 433 -5.16 -14.11 10.90
CA SER A 433 -3.85 -13.82 11.46
C SER A 433 -3.28 -12.62 10.71
N ALA A 434 -3.05 -11.58 11.43
CA ALA A 434 -2.56 -10.32 10.93
C ALA A 434 -1.09 -10.40 10.53
N ALA A 435 -0.75 -11.06 9.43
CA ALA A 435 0.59 -10.96 8.90
C ALA A 435 0.49 -10.89 7.39
N SER A 436 0.97 -9.84 6.81
CA SER A 436 1.31 -9.81 5.41
C SER A 436 2.54 -10.69 5.22
N LEU A 437 2.49 -11.68 4.36
CA LEU A 437 3.70 -12.20 3.78
C LEU A 437 4.18 -11.11 2.86
N GLY A 438 5.17 -10.40 3.30
CA GLY A 438 5.87 -9.44 2.48
C GLY A 438 6.37 -10.17 1.24
N GLN A 439 6.72 -9.44 0.30
CA GLN A 439 7.37 -9.82 -0.91
C GLN A 439 8.84 -9.81 -0.75
N SER A 440 9.29 -9.65 0.39
CA SER A 440 10.69 -9.59 0.69
C SER A 440 11.11 -10.92 1.24
N ASP A 441 12.21 -11.30 0.82
CA ASP A 441 13.04 -12.36 1.25
C ASP A 441 13.41 -12.13 2.73
N ASP A 442 13.06 -13.09 3.60
CA ASP A 442 13.38 -13.16 5.04
C ASP A 442 12.44 -12.43 6.03
N VAL A 443 11.22 -12.10 5.72
CA VAL A 443 10.20 -11.86 6.75
C VAL A 443 9.46 -13.14 7.07
N TYR A 444 9.77 -13.72 8.20
CA TYR A 444 9.07 -14.90 8.66
C TYR A 444 7.79 -14.51 9.37
N TYR A 445 6.67 -14.73 8.70
CA TYR A 445 5.37 -14.58 9.32
C TYR A 445 4.96 -15.88 9.97
N GLN A 446 4.80 -15.83 11.27
CA GLN A 446 4.32 -16.96 12.02
C GLN A 446 2.82 -17.17 11.77
N ILE A 447 2.48 -18.25 11.10
CA ILE A 447 1.11 -18.69 10.87
C ILE A 447 0.75 -19.65 11.99
N ASN A 448 0.14 -19.14 13.04
CA ASN A 448 -0.23 -19.94 14.20
C ASN A 448 -1.54 -20.69 13.97
N PRO A 449 -1.64 -21.97 14.38
CA PRO A 449 -2.92 -22.64 14.44
C PRO A 449 -3.93 -21.87 15.29
N LYS A 450 -5.16 -21.80 14.82
CA LYS A 450 -6.23 -21.11 15.55
C LYS A 450 -6.54 -21.80 16.86
N THR A 451 -6.80 -21.02 17.90
CA THR A 451 -7.19 -21.52 19.21
C THR A 451 -8.52 -20.97 19.66
N THR A 452 -9.22 -21.74 20.47
CA THR A 452 -10.41 -21.33 21.25
C THR A 452 -10.40 -22.06 22.56
N THR A 453 -11.37 -21.81 23.42
CA THR A 453 -11.52 -22.52 24.71
C THR A 453 -12.88 -23.19 24.81
N ARG A 454 -13.00 -24.12 25.74
CA ARG A 454 -14.26 -24.77 26.06
C ARG A 454 -14.92 -24.06 27.25
N PRO A 455 -16.15 -23.57 27.10
CA PRO A 455 -16.85 -22.93 28.22
C PRO A 455 -17.39 -23.94 29.27
N SER A 456 -17.49 -25.23 28.93
CA SER A 456 -17.99 -26.27 29.85
C SER A 456 -17.19 -27.56 29.75
N ALA A 457 -17.09 -28.34 30.83
CA ALA A 457 -16.43 -29.64 30.83
C ALA A 457 -17.12 -30.67 29.92
N THR A 458 -16.35 -31.64 29.37
CA THR A 458 -16.89 -32.78 28.61
C THR A 458 -16.42 -34.11 29.18
N THR A 459 -17.24 -35.12 29.01
CA THR A 459 -16.86 -36.52 29.27
C THR A 459 -16.16 -37.15 28.06
N ALA A 460 -15.44 -38.25 28.25
CA ALA A 460 -14.68 -38.96 27.22
C ALA A 460 -15.54 -39.41 26.02
N GLY A 461 -16.81 -39.74 26.24
CA GLY A 461 -17.72 -40.23 25.19
C GLY A 461 -18.59 -39.15 24.52
N GLN A 462 -18.49 -37.89 24.97
CA GLN A 462 -19.37 -36.84 24.45
C GLN A 462 -18.95 -36.40 23.03
N THR A 463 -19.87 -36.50 22.08
CA THR A 463 -19.64 -36.19 20.65
C THR A 463 -20.14 -34.83 20.23
N SER A 464 -20.81 -34.08 21.12
CA SER A 464 -21.20 -32.69 20.91
C SER A 464 -20.44 -31.81 21.89
N ILE A 465 -19.64 -30.87 21.43
CA ILE A 465 -18.84 -29.97 22.28
C ILE A 465 -19.19 -28.51 21.98
N THR A 466 -19.18 -27.69 23.02
CA THR A 466 -19.34 -26.24 22.88
C THR A 466 -17.97 -25.56 22.96
N VAL A 467 -17.76 -24.57 22.11
CA VAL A 467 -16.55 -23.73 22.06
C VAL A 467 -16.89 -22.28 22.34
N ALA A 468 -15.97 -21.53 22.86
CA ALA A 468 -16.17 -20.11 23.19
C ALA A 468 -16.31 -19.26 21.92
N SER A 469 -15.59 -19.63 20.84
CA SER A 469 -15.67 -18.97 19.54
C SER A 469 -15.30 -19.95 18.45
N ALA A 470 -16.04 -19.94 17.34
CA ALA A 470 -15.68 -20.65 16.10
C ALA A 470 -14.94 -19.74 15.09
N ALA A 471 -14.69 -18.47 15.43
CA ALA A 471 -14.04 -17.53 14.53
C ALA A 471 -12.64 -18.00 14.13
N GLY A 472 -12.39 -18.03 12.82
CA GLY A 472 -11.09 -18.45 12.26
C GLY A 472 -10.89 -19.97 12.13
N PHE A 473 -11.86 -20.79 12.55
CA PHE A 473 -11.89 -22.21 12.22
C PHE A 473 -12.64 -22.43 10.89
N PRO A 474 -12.38 -23.55 10.17
CA PRO A 474 -13.12 -23.85 8.94
C PRO A 474 -14.64 -23.86 9.16
N THR A 475 -15.37 -23.25 8.22
CA THR A 475 -16.84 -23.20 8.27
C THR A 475 -17.51 -24.33 7.49
N THR A 476 -16.74 -25.12 6.77
CA THR A 476 -17.18 -26.28 5.96
C THR A 476 -16.11 -27.36 5.98
N GLY A 477 -16.50 -28.59 5.67
CA GLY A 477 -15.60 -29.74 5.63
C GLY A 477 -15.16 -30.21 7.03
N SER A 478 -14.62 -31.42 7.12
CA SER A 478 -14.11 -31.95 8.37
C SER A 478 -12.68 -31.49 8.61
N TYR A 479 -12.34 -31.18 9.86
CA TYR A 479 -11.00 -30.79 10.27
C TYR A 479 -10.64 -31.30 11.66
N PHE A 480 -9.36 -31.34 11.99
CA PHE A 480 -8.88 -31.85 13.27
C PHE A 480 -8.51 -30.73 14.22
N VAL A 481 -8.85 -30.95 15.50
CA VAL A 481 -8.47 -30.08 16.61
C VAL A 481 -7.87 -30.93 17.74
N ARG A 482 -7.05 -30.32 18.56
CA ARG A 482 -6.49 -30.93 19.76
C ARG A 482 -7.03 -30.25 21.01
N ILE A 483 -7.38 -31.05 22.02
CA ILE A 483 -7.67 -30.62 23.38
C ILE A 483 -6.81 -31.46 24.32
N ASP A 484 -5.95 -30.86 25.12
CA ASP A 484 -4.98 -31.54 25.96
C ASP A 484 -4.17 -32.59 25.15
N ASN A 485 -4.33 -33.88 25.42
CA ASN A 485 -3.70 -34.96 24.69
C ASN A 485 -4.62 -35.71 23.72
N GLU A 486 -5.85 -35.25 23.52
CA GLU A 486 -6.78 -35.87 22.59
C GLU A 486 -6.88 -35.07 21.30
N VAL A 487 -6.93 -35.79 20.18
CA VAL A 487 -7.30 -35.23 18.87
C VAL A 487 -8.75 -35.60 18.57
N LEU A 488 -9.51 -34.61 18.16
CA LEU A 488 -10.89 -34.73 17.75
C LEU A 488 -11.01 -34.33 16.28
N GLN A 489 -11.88 -34.99 15.54
CA GLN A 489 -12.30 -34.55 14.21
C GLN A 489 -13.64 -33.83 14.32
N VAL A 490 -13.70 -32.58 13.94
CA VAL A 490 -14.96 -31.83 13.80
C VAL A 490 -15.62 -32.26 12.49
N THR A 491 -16.80 -32.84 12.63
CA THR A 491 -17.57 -33.44 11.50
C THR A 491 -18.87 -32.72 11.21
N GLY A 492 -19.33 -31.83 12.11
CA GLY A 492 -20.55 -31.05 11.97
C GLY A 492 -20.54 -29.82 12.86
N GLY A 493 -21.45 -28.88 12.60
CA GLY A 493 -21.55 -27.61 13.34
C GLY A 493 -20.44 -26.60 13.05
N GLN A 494 -19.71 -26.78 11.94
CA GLN A 494 -18.67 -25.87 11.51
C GLN A 494 -19.22 -24.45 11.35
N GLY A 495 -18.46 -23.44 11.78
CA GLY A 495 -18.89 -22.04 11.77
C GLY A 495 -19.85 -21.67 12.92
N THR A 496 -20.26 -22.60 13.77
CA THR A 496 -21.05 -22.34 14.98
C THR A 496 -20.26 -22.64 16.25
N THR A 497 -20.76 -22.25 17.40
CA THR A 497 -20.13 -22.54 18.69
C THR A 497 -20.46 -23.94 19.26
N THR A 498 -21.20 -24.77 18.51
CA THR A 498 -21.51 -26.16 18.90
C THR A 498 -21.05 -27.09 17.80
N TRP A 499 -20.05 -27.90 18.09
CA TRP A 499 -19.45 -28.82 17.13
C TRP A 499 -19.85 -30.29 17.39
N THR A 500 -20.13 -30.99 16.32
CA THR A 500 -20.19 -32.47 16.34
C THR A 500 -18.79 -33.00 16.08
N VAL A 501 -18.30 -33.89 16.95
CA VAL A 501 -16.93 -34.40 16.89
C VAL A 501 -16.85 -35.91 16.96
N ALA A 502 -15.90 -36.47 16.21
CA ALA A 502 -15.41 -37.83 16.43
C ALA A 502 -14.22 -37.75 17.40
N ARG A 503 -14.26 -38.62 18.42
CA ARG A 503 -13.31 -38.62 19.53
C ARG A 503 -12.13 -39.55 19.26
N GLY A 504 -11.00 -39.29 19.95
CA GLY A 504 -9.85 -40.20 19.96
C GLY A 504 -9.22 -40.43 18.58
N GLN A 505 -9.07 -39.40 17.79
CA GLN A 505 -8.52 -39.49 16.44
C GLN A 505 -7.00 -39.49 16.40
N LEU A 506 -6.42 -39.84 15.26
CA LEU A 506 -4.97 -39.85 14.99
C LEU A 506 -4.16 -40.60 16.09
N GLY A 507 -4.68 -41.75 16.52
CA GLY A 507 -4.00 -42.60 17.51
C GLY A 507 -4.08 -42.13 18.98
N THR A 508 -4.92 -41.15 19.27
CA THR A 508 -5.22 -40.71 20.64
C THR A 508 -6.43 -41.41 21.21
N ALA A 509 -6.59 -41.43 22.55
CA ALA A 509 -7.77 -41.93 23.22
C ALA A 509 -8.74 -40.80 23.59
N GLY A 510 -10.03 -41.08 23.56
CA GLY A 510 -11.06 -40.16 24.05
C GLY A 510 -10.85 -39.89 25.57
N ALA A 511 -10.82 -38.63 25.97
CA ALA A 511 -10.58 -38.21 27.35
C ALA A 511 -11.63 -37.18 27.82
N SER A 512 -11.79 -37.04 29.12
CA SER A 512 -12.55 -35.93 29.69
C SER A 512 -11.71 -34.66 29.72
N HIS A 513 -12.33 -33.53 29.40
CA HIS A 513 -11.65 -32.24 29.37
C HIS A 513 -12.35 -31.25 30.30
N ALA A 514 -11.58 -30.46 31.01
CA ALA A 514 -12.07 -29.44 31.94
C ALA A 514 -12.71 -28.25 31.21
N SER A 515 -13.56 -27.50 31.88
CA SER A 515 -13.95 -26.15 31.45
C SER A 515 -12.72 -25.26 31.37
N GLY A 516 -12.64 -24.42 30.34
CA GLY A 516 -11.48 -23.56 30.08
C GLY A 516 -10.36 -24.22 29.28
N ALA A 517 -10.41 -25.53 29.04
CA ALA A 517 -9.38 -26.21 28.25
C ALA A 517 -9.23 -25.60 26.85
N THR A 518 -8.01 -25.40 26.43
CA THR A 518 -7.68 -24.83 25.11
C THR A 518 -7.88 -25.88 24.01
N ILE A 519 -8.54 -25.44 22.95
CA ILE A 519 -8.71 -26.18 21.70
C ILE A 519 -7.81 -25.55 20.66
N THR A 520 -6.95 -26.33 20.03
CA THR A 520 -6.03 -25.87 19.00
C THR A 520 -6.31 -26.58 17.67
N ALA A 521 -6.44 -25.85 16.59
CA ALA A 521 -6.53 -26.44 15.25
C ALA A 521 -5.23 -27.18 14.90
N LEU A 522 -5.33 -28.31 14.19
CA LEU A 522 -4.18 -29.06 13.68
C LEU A 522 -3.86 -28.74 12.22
N ALA A 523 -4.57 -27.79 11.64
CA ALA A 523 -4.28 -27.19 10.35
C ALA A 523 -4.48 -25.69 10.43
N THR A 524 -3.81 -24.99 9.57
CA THR A 524 -3.99 -23.55 9.38
C THR A 524 -3.89 -23.22 7.92
N ASP A 525 -4.70 -22.27 7.48
CA ASP A 525 -4.73 -21.76 6.11
C ASP A 525 -4.28 -20.30 6.10
N TRP A 526 -3.40 -20.01 5.18
CA TRP A 526 -2.99 -18.67 4.88
C TRP A 526 -3.38 -18.32 3.44
N TYR A 527 -3.99 -17.16 3.24
CA TYR A 527 -4.44 -16.69 1.93
C TYR A 527 -3.68 -15.44 1.54
N GLY A 528 -3.11 -15.43 0.35
CA GLY A 528 -2.52 -14.27 -0.27
C GLY A 528 -3.25 -13.86 -1.54
N GLY A 529 -3.28 -12.57 -1.82
CA GLY A 529 -3.80 -12.02 -3.08
C GLY A 529 -2.78 -11.04 -3.66
N PHE A 530 -2.55 -11.13 -4.95
CA PHE A 530 -1.69 -10.23 -5.71
C PHE A 530 -2.54 -9.51 -6.73
N GLY A 531 -2.37 -8.19 -6.85
CA GLY A 531 -3.06 -7.38 -7.84
C GLY A 531 -2.13 -6.91 -8.96
N GLY A 532 -2.71 -6.25 -9.96
CA GLY A 532 -1.95 -5.58 -11.00
C GLY A 532 -1.32 -6.49 -12.07
N VAL A 533 -1.67 -7.79 -12.10
CA VAL A 533 -1.19 -8.70 -13.16
C VAL A 533 -1.97 -8.47 -14.45
N PRO A 534 -1.35 -8.01 -15.54
CA PRO A 534 -2.06 -7.71 -16.77
C PRO A 534 -2.73 -8.94 -17.38
N ALA A 535 -3.90 -8.75 -17.96
CA ALA A 535 -4.53 -9.79 -18.77
C ALA A 535 -3.61 -10.09 -19.99
N GLY A 536 -3.41 -11.38 -20.28
CA GLY A 536 -2.50 -11.80 -21.34
C GLY A 536 -1.06 -12.04 -20.90
N SER A 537 -0.71 -11.80 -19.62
CA SER A 537 0.60 -12.18 -19.08
C SER A 537 0.91 -13.66 -19.32
N THR A 538 2.18 -13.93 -19.56
CA THR A 538 2.72 -15.28 -19.84
C THR A 538 3.75 -15.67 -18.79
N ASN A 539 4.25 -16.91 -18.83
CA ASN A 539 5.29 -17.42 -17.92
C ASN A 539 5.02 -17.18 -16.42
N LEU A 540 3.74 -17.27 -16.03
CA LEU A 540 3.34 -17.10 -14.64
C LEU A 540 4.03 -18.13 -13.73
N LYS A 541 4.70 -17.64 -12.69
CA LYS A 541 5.39 -18.46 -11.70
C LYS A 541 4.95 -18.07 -10.31
N VAL A 542 4.88 -19.06 -9.43
CA VAL A 542 4.71 -18.89 -7.98
C VAL A 542 6.02 -19.30 -7.32
N ILE A 543 6.57 -18.43 -6.51
CA ILE A 543 7.74 -18.69 -5.68
C ILE A 543 7.28 -18.65 -4.24
N TYR A 544 7.60 -19.67 -3.48
CA TYR A 544 7.29 -19.75 -2.06
C TYR A 544 8.50 -20.24 -1.27
N GLU A 545 8.76 -19.56 -0.18
CA GLU A 545 9.73 -19.93 0.83
C GLU A 545 9.07 -20.02 2.19
N GLY A 546 9.49 -21.01 2.98
CA GLY A 546 8.93 -21.17 4.31
C GLY A 546 9.56 -22.29 5.10
N ARG A 547 9.27 -22.31 6.39
CA ARG A 547 9.74 -23.33 7.31
C ARG A 547 8.72 -23.65 8.41
N ASN A 548 8.96 -24.71 9.13
CA ASN A 548 8.14 -25.14 10.25
C ASN A 548 8.96 -25.16 11.54
N CYS A 549 8.35 -24.72 12.63
CA CYS A 549 8.98 -24.61 13.93
C CYS A 549 8.25 -25.43 14.99
N GLY A 550 8.98 -25.88 16.00
CA GLY A 550 8.43 -26.70 17.09
C GLY A 550 7.64 -25.93 18.15
N VAL A 551 7.61 -24.60 18.09
CA VAL A 551 6.90 -23.76 19.07
C VAL A 551 6.02 -22.73 18.40
N THR A 552 5.00 -22.29 19.10
CA THR A 552 4.01 -21.32 18.64
C THR A 552 4.25 -19.91 19.18
N THR A 553 5.25 -19.72 20.04
CA THR A 553 5.54 -18.43 20.70
C THR A 553 7.03 -18.15 20.75
N GLY A 554 7.40 -16.91 20.55
CA GLY A 554 8.78 -16.43 20.62
C GLY A 554 9.46 -16.24 19.26
N THR A 555 10.64 -15.65 19.30
CA THR A 555 11.47 -15.33 18.12
C THR A 555 12.39 -16.48 17.69
N THR A 556 12.43 -17.56 18.44
CA THR A 556 13.25 -18.74 18.14
C THR A 556 12.39 -19.81 17.48
N CYS A 557 12.94 -20.45 16.46
CA CYS A 557 12.30 -21.53 15.71
C CYS A 557 13.02 -22.86 16.06
N PRO A 558 12.63 -23.56 17.15
CA PRO A 558 13.26 -24.83 17.51
C PRO A 558 12.95 -25.93 16.50
N ALA A 559 13.92 -26.82 16.29
CA ALA A 559 13.80 -27.91 15.33
C ALA A 559 12.62 -28.83 15.66
N ILE A 560 11.87 -29.20 14.64
CA ILE A 560 10.92 -30.32 14.68
C ILE A 560 11.63 -31.51 14.03
N THR A 561 11.81 -32.59 14.76
CA THR A 561 12.49 -33.79 14.27
C THR A 561 11.54 -34.94 13.96
N THR A 562 10.31 -34.85 14.43
CA THR A 562 9.30 -35.92 14.28
C THR A 562 7.91 -35.33 13.95
N ASN A 563 7.10 -36.10 13.25
CA ASN A 563 5.70 -35.75 12.94
C ASN A 563 5.59 -34.35 12.31
N LEU A 564 6.32 -34.16 11.25
CA LEU A 564 6.57 -32.86 10.64
C LEU A 564 5.27 -32.29 10.01
N PRO A 565 4.97 -31.00 10.20
CA PRO A 565 3.88 -30.35 9.49
C PRO A 565 4.09 -30.44 7.98
N GLN A 566 3.01 -30.55 7.23
CA GLN A 566 3.01 -30.53 5.77
C GLN A 566 2.46 -29.21 5.29
N GLN A 567 3.21 -28.53 4.45
CA GLN A 567 2.74 -27.34 3.74
C GLN A 567 2.33 -27.69 2.33
N THR A 568 1.23 -27.16 1.88
CA THR A 568 0.73 -27.28 0.50
C THR A 568 0.39 -25.90 -0.02
N VAL A 569 1.03 -25.48 -1.09
CA VAL A 569 0.71 -24.22 -1.76
C VAL A 569 -0.26 -24.48 -2.89
N LYS A 570 -1.27 -23.63 -3.01
CA LYS A 570 -2.29 -23.70 -4.05
C LYS A 570 -2.47 -22.34 -4.70
N ILE A 571 -2.80 -22.34 -5.97
CA ILE A 571 -3.16 -21.13 -6.74
C ILE A 571 -4.62 -21.23 -7.18
N CYS A 572 -5.29 -20.09 -7.22
CA CYS A 572 -6.70 -20.01 -7.59
C CYS A 572 -6.89 -20.07 -9.11
N ASN A 573 -7.61 -21.09 -9.58
CA ASN A 573 -8.24 -21.05 -10.89
C ASN A 573 -9.59 -20.35 -10.77
N TRP A 574 -9.69 -19.14 -11.28
CA TRP A 574 -10.85 -18.27 -11.13
C TRP A 574 -12.11 -18.81 -11.79
N SER A 575 -11.97 -19.60 -12.85
CA SER A 575 -13.13 -20.19 -13.56
C SER A 575 -13.90 -21.20 -12.70
N LEU A 576 -13.24 -21.76 -11.69
CA LEU A 576 -13.82 -22.76 -10.78
C LEU A 576 -14.22 -22.19 -9.42
N GLY A 577 -13.81 -20.96 -9.13
CA GLY A 577 -14.10 -20.24 -7.88
C GLY A 577 -13.23 -20.67 -6.69
N CYS A 578 -12.78 -19.68 -5.91
CA CYS A 578 -11.84 -19.85 -4.78
C CYS A 578 -12.27 -19.02 -3.56
N SER A 579 -13.54 -19.04 -3.21
CA SER A 579 -14.09 -18.25 -2.11
C SER A 579 -13.73 -18.78 -0.72
N THR A 580 -13.49 -20.08 -0.60
CA THR A 580 -13.11 -20.77 0.65
C THR A 580 -11.95 -21.72 0.41
N ALA A 581 -11.26 -22.18 1.46
CA ALA A 581 -10.15 -23.13 1.37
C ALA A 581 -10.50 -24.47 0.71
N THR A 582 -11.79 -24.82 0.70
CA THR A 582 -12.33 -26.06 0.11
C THR A 582 -12.94 -25.87 -1.27
N SER A 583 -12.90 -24.66 -1.81
CA SER A 583 -13.44 -24.38 -3.15
C SER A 583 -12.70 -25.19 -4.22
N PRO A 584 -13.40 -25.64 -5.28
CA PRO A 584 -12.81 -26.51 -6.30
C PRO A 584 -11.74 -25.83 -7.17
N GLY A 585 -11.70 -24.52 -7.17
CA GLY A 585 -10.73 -23.74 -7.95
C GLY A 585 -9.30 -23.73 -7.42
N TRP A 586 -9.06 -24.24 -6.21
CA TRP A 586 -7.71 -24.31 -5.67
C TRP A 586 -6.91 -25.44 -6.32
N THR A 587 -5.99 -25.06 -7.19
CA THR A 587 -5.05 -25.97 -7.84
C THR A 587 -3.78 -26.06 -7.01
N THR A 588 -3.41 -27.29 -6.60
CA THR A 588 -2.15 -27.52 -5.88
C THR A 588 -0.97 -27.25 -6.80
N VAL A 589 0.00 -26.49 -6.27
CA VAL A 589 1.25 -26.18 -6.94
C VAL A 589 2.19 -27.39 -6.75
N PRO A 590 2.47 -28.20 -7.80
CA PRO A 590 3.32 -29.37 -7.67
C PRO A 590 4.78 -28.97 -7.54
N GLY A 591 5.54 -29.76 -6.78
CA GLY A 591 6.99 -29.58 -6.62
C GLY A 591 7.39 -28.55 -5.57
N LEU A 592 6.45 -27.84 -4.94
CA LEU A 592 6.75 -27.09 -3.74
C LEU A 592 6.96 -28.05 -2.57
N PRO A 593 7.95 -27.82 -1.71
CA PRO A 593 8.30 -28.78 -0.69
C PRO A 593 7.13 -28.98 0.28
N THR A 594 6.71 -30.22 0.41
CA THR A 594 5.86 -30.66 1.52
C THR A 594 6.68 -30.95 2.76
N GLN A 595 7.96 -30.61 2.75
CA GLN A 595 8.94 -31.02 3.76
C GLN A 595 9.19 -29.87 4.73
N PRO A 596 9.18 -30.17 6.01
CA PRO A 596 9.57 -29.24 7.04
C PRO A 596 11.08 -29.00 7.04
N GLN A 597 11.45 -27.78 7.32
CA GLN A 597 12.84 -27.41 7.58
C GLN A 597 13.14 -27.51 9.08
N ALA A 598 14.31 -28.04 9.43
CA ALA A 598 14.83 -27.96 10.79
C ALA A 598 15.33 -26.53 11.07
N VAL A 599 15.32 -26.13 12.33
CA VAL A 599 15.92 -24.87 12.77
C VAL A 599 17.37 -24.77 12.31
N GLY A 600 17.75 -23.63 11.78
CA GLY A 600 19.10 -23.37 11.30
C GLY A 600 19.42 -23.95 9.93
N SER A 601 18.48 -24.65 9.29
CA SER A 601 18.59 -24.97 7.87
C SER A 601 18.22 -23.76 7.02
N ALA A 602 18.83 -23.66 5.84
CA ALA A 602 18.46 -22.67 4.84
C ALA A 602 16.97 -22.83 4.49
N ASP A 603 16.30 -21.73 4.21
CA ASP A 603 14.94 -21.76 3.72
C ASP A 603 14.86 -22.57 2.44
N VAL A 604 13.76 -23.27 2.26
CA VAL A 604 13.52 -23.95 0.99
C VAL A 604 12.69 -23.03 0.10
N SER A 605 13.38 -22.45 -0.87
CA SER A 605 12.77 -21.74 -1.96
C SER A 605 12.32 -22.72 -3.03
N SER A 606 11.09 -22.60 -3.46
CA SER A 606 10.56 -23.40 -4.55
C SER A 606 9.84 -22.53 -5.54
N THR A 607 10.23 -22.69 -6.80
CA THR A 607 9.60 -22.00 -7.94
C THR A 607 8.78 -22.97 -8.75
N TRP A 608 7.55 -22.63 -9.00
CA TRP A 608 6.65 -23.39 -9.85
C TRP A 608 6.14 -22.54 -11.01
N THR A 609 6.27 -23.05 -12.23
CA THR A 609 5.69 -22.42 -13.41
C THR A 609 4.30 -22.95 -13.63
N VAL A 610 3.33 -22.06 -13.74
CA VAL A 610 1.92 -22.42 -13.99
C VAL A 610 1.79 -23.06 -15.38
N PRO A 611 1.27 -24.30 -15.47
CA PRO A 611 1.17 -24.99 -16.75
C PRO A 611 0.03 -24.40 -17.62
N GLY A 612 0.25 -24.36 -18.93
CA GLY A 612 -0.75 -23.91 -19.89
C GLY A 612 -0.90 -22.39 -19.93
N SER A 613 -2.10 -21.91 -20.24
CA SER A 613 -2.38 -20.46 -20.27
C SER A 613 -2.57 -19.91 -18.88
N PRO A 614 -1.79 -18.91 -18.47
CA PRO A 614 -1.96 -18.23 -17.18
C PRO A 614 -3.31 -17.55 -16.99
N SER A 615 -4.06 -17.31 -18.06
CA SER A 615 -5.32 -16.57 -18.04
C SER A 615 -6.37 -17.16 -17.09
N ALA A 616 -6.36 -18.46 -16.85
CA ALA A 616 -7.28 -19.10 -15.91
C ALA A 616 -7.00 -18.73 -14.44
N TYR A 617 -5.79 -18.28 -14.15
CA TYR A 617 -5.31 -17.94 -12.81
C TYR A 617 -5.28 -16.42 -12.57
N ILE A 618 -5.49 -15.61 -13.60
CA ILE A 618 -5.61 -14.15 -13.52
C ILE A 618 -7.09 -13.79 -13.44
N GLY A 619 -7.48 -13.08 -12.40
CA GLY A 619 -8.87 -12.68 -12.17
C GLY A 619 -9.40 -11.74 -13.25
N THR A 620 -10.71 -11.77 -13.45
CA THR A 620 -11.43 -10.92 -14.40
C THR A 620 -12.61 -10.21 -13.71
N GLY A 621 -13.24 -9.23 -14.36
CA GLY A 621 -14.36 -8.47 -13.79
C GLY A 621 -13.93 -7.70 -12.54
N SER A 622 -14.67 -7.86 -11.44
CA SER A 622 -14.35 -7.22 -10.14
C SER A 622 -13.03 -7.70 -9.51
N TYR A 623 -12.43 -8.74 -10.06
CA TYR A 623 -11.14 -9.28 -9.64
C TYR A 623 -10.05 -9.15 -10.71
N ALA A 624 -10.25 -8.26 -11.67
CA ALA A 624 -9.32 -8.10 -12.80
C ALA A 624 -7.88 -7.91 -12.32
N GLY A 625 -6.97 -8.68 -12.90
CA GLY A 625 -5.55 -8.64 -12.56
C GLY A 625 -5.18 -9.26 -11.21
N GLN A 626 -6.11 -9.89 -10.49
CA GLN A 626 -5.81 -10.54 -9.21
C GLN A 626 -5.36 -11.99 -9.40
N ILE A 627 -4.33 -12.37 -8.65
CA ILE A 627 -3.94 -13.76 -8.44
C ILE A 627 -4.14 -14.07 -6.96
N ARG A 628 -4.72 -15.20 -6.63
CA ARG A 628 -4.87 -15.67 -5.25
C ARG A 628 -4.10 -16.94 -5.02
N VAL A 629 -3.44 -17.02 -3.87
CA VAL A 629 -2.69 -18.18 -3.40
C VAL A 629 -3.19 -18.60 -2.02
N LEU A 630 -2.99 -19.85 -1.70
CA LEU A 630 -3.34 -20.45 -0.40
C LEU A 630 -2.16 -21.32 0.05
N VAL A 631 -1.65 -21.07 1.24
CA VAL A 631 -0.73 -21.98 1.92
C VAL A 631 -1.52 -22.72 3.00
N HIS A 632 -1.69 -24.01 2.79
CA HIS A 632 -2.32 -24.91 3.75
C HIS A 632 -1.24 -25.68 4.51
N THR A 633 -1.21 -25.55 5.82
CA THR A 633 -0.31 -26.30 6.70
C THR A 633 -1.10 -27.19 7.62
N GLN A 634 -0.73 -28.47 7.67
CA GLN A 634 -1.37 -29.45 8.53
C GLN A 634 -0.35 -30.34 9.22
N ARG A 635 -0.73 -30.85 10.39
CA ARG A 635 0.07 -31.79 11.17
C ARG A 635 -0.82 -32.92 11.67
N TYR A 636 -1.03 -33.94 10.82
CA TYR A 636 -1.99 -35.03 11.05
C TYR A 636 -1.34 -36.38 11.34
N THR A 637 -0.05 -36.41 11.66
CA THR A 637 0.67 -37.68 11.92
C THR A 637 0.57 -38.13 13.38
N ALA A 638 0.43 -39.45 13.62
CA ALA A 638 0.48 -40.06 14.96
C ALA A 638 1.92 -40.31 15.44
N PRO A 639 2.20 -40.29 16.75
CA PRO A 639 1.31 -40.01 17.89
C PRO A 639 0.90 -38.53 17.93
N ALA A 640 -0.12 -38.25 18.74
CA ALA A 640 -0.80 -36.93 18.78
C ALA A 640 0.18 -35.75 18.65
N PRO A 641 0.00 -34.92 17.65
CA PRO A 641 0.96 -33.86 17.37
C PRO A 641 0.97 -32.82 18.48
N ALA A 642 2.15 -32.41 18.89
CA ALA A 642 2.32 -31.20 19.67
C ALA A 642 1.90 -29.97 18.85
N THR A 643 1.74 -28.83 19.50
CA THR A 643 1.58 -27.55 18.82
C THR A 643 2.75 -27.31 17.85
N PHE A 644 2.47 -26.62 16.75
CA PHE A 644 3.47 -26.25 15.75
C PHE A 644 3.28 -24.80 15.33
N ALA A 645 4.30 -24.22 14.77
CA ALA A 645 4.22 -22.96 14.03
C ALA A 645 4.72 -23.18 12.61
N THR A 646 4.05 -22.57 11.67
CA THR A 646 4.51 -22.46 10.29
C THR A 646 4.96 -21.04 10.06
N TRP A 647 6.09 -20.90 9.42
CA TRP A 647 6.66 -19.63 9.08
C TRP A 647 6.70 -19.54 7.56
N GLY A 648 5.93 -18.63 7.00
CA GLY A 648 6.07 -18.22 5.60
C GLY A 648 7.11 -17.12 5.53
N ASP A 649 7.95 -17.17 4.55
CA ASP A 649 8.99 -16.21 4.32
C ASP A 649 8.70 -15.39 3.06
N LEU A 650 8.76 -16.00 1.90
CA LEU A 650 8.47 -15.35 0.63
C LEU A 650 7.27 -15.99 -0.05
N MET A 651 6.35 -15.15 -0.51
CA MET A 651 5.38 -15.51 -1.52
C MET A 651 5.46 -14.50 -2.65
N LYS A 652 5.90 -14.93 -3.82
CA LYS A 652 6.14 -14.06 -4.97
C LYS A 652 5.45 -14.61 -6.21
N ILE A 653 4.82 -13.73 -6.95
CA ILE A 653 4.29 -14.03 -8.28
C ILE A 653 5.18 -13.34 -9.30
N VAL A 654 5.60 -14.11 -10.29
CA VAL A 654 6.47 -13.64 -11.39
C VAL A 654 5.81 -13.97 -12.72
N TYR A 655 5.80 -13.06 -13.65
CA TYR A 655 5.16 -13.23 -14.96
C TYR A 655 5.84 -12.34 -16.01
N ASP A 656 5.69 -12.68 -17.27
CA ASP A 656 6.03 -11.80 -18.38
C ASP A 656 4.77 -11.01 -18.77
N ALA A 657 4.86 -9.69 -18.79
CA ALA A 657 3.79 -8.82 -19.23
C ALA A 657 3.53 -9.00 -20.75
N PRO A 658 2.29 -8.73 -21.24
CA PRO A 658 1.96 -8.85 -22.66
C PRO A 658 2.75 -7.92 -23.53
#